data_e0c1cb08a91ea231420655fafec278e8
#
_entry.id   e0c1cb08a91ea231420655fafec278e8
#
_cell.length_a   1.000
_cell.length_b   1.000
_cell.length_c   1.000
_cell.angle_alpha   90.00
_cell.angle_beta   90.00
_cell.angle_gamma   90.00
#
_symmetry.space_group_name_H-M   'P 1'
#
loop_
_entity.id
_entity.type
_entity.pdbx_description
1 polymer ?
#
loop_
_entity_poly.entity_id
_entity_poly.type
_entity_poly.pdbx_seq_one_letter_code
_entity_poly.pdbx_strand_id
1 'polypeptide(L)'
;MTAGILCSGLGMAGGPVMRVETGAARAEITALSWDTEGTGREKSNLLRPETAAGLRFRVGGHWHTGAELPTRVETNAAGARTYRITVTPEAEIVWHIESAKGNLALQFSGKGTALGSIETVELSLPFAPGVTPVTALSGDWSAEGTFRLPAIVSAPDFGQMLLTAKSTAAGRQAVHKAGLDGSRAQKFATMVLELAPPQAGVLDTLEFTPHFLPAPAGMVDTALWAQARRGWFNIWQPSARWGDQGNPYSAPAGMLGNNVISDPASCSLWFYADQAFWTPEIAPGISMLPLVRRTIEFWLSGSRLKPSGEVVCYWDFLNFLDANAGPLIASWDYVEASGDLAWLGRNIGKLELVADFLARRDVDGDGLVEATQSGNYGTLQQPARSCAWWDALNCGHKDAYCNAVIYRAWRCLADLEQKLGRGEQKKRYTQLADKLKAAYVPTLLNPETGWLAWWKSADGQLHDYAAPTVNGLAIEYGLVPQERGREILARLRAKMEAVGFTRFDLGVPPMLVPVPRADYIQPHGCGCPKQEDGADTFGQYMNAGITAGHVLHFLAAHYAVGEPGPADKILRAMLERQGRGEFQNGVTDSYPNGIDWTTWDGQPSGYEGYLADSFRFLQAVLLREARFRDRLYRPLAGER
;
A
#
# COMPACT_ATOMS: atom_id res chain seq x y z
N MET A 1 41.30 7.83 -2.96
CA MET A 1 41.41 6.54 -2.25
C MET A 1 40.14 5.78 -2.47
N THR A 2 40.20 4.71 -3.23
CA THR A 2 39.05 3.93 -3.69
C THR A 2 38.41 3.19 -2.53
N ALA A 3 37.15 3.52 -2.23
CA ALA A 3 36.30 2.71 -1.36
C ALA A 3 36.16 1.31 -2.01
N GLY A 4 36.49 0.27 -1.26
CA GLY A 4 36.35 -1.10 -1.76
C GLY A 4 34.91 -1.50 -1.84
N ILE A 5 34.42 -1.71 -3.03
CA ILE A 5 33.08 -2.26 -3.28
C ILE A 5 33.10 -3.75 -2.94
N LEU A 6 32.34 -4.17 -1.95
CA LEU A 6 32.12 -5.57 -1.65
C LEU A 6 31.17 -6.17 -2.69
N CYS A 7 31.69 -6.59 -3.84
CA CYS A 7 30.98 -7.45 -4.76
C CYS A 7 31.21 -8.90 -4.35
N SER A 8 30.33 -9.51 -3.61
CA SER A 8 30.33 -10.94 -3.37
C SER A 8 29.61 -11.67 -4.49
N GLY A 9 30.35 -12.42 -5.25
CA GLY A 9 29.95 -13.63 -5.95
C GLY A 9 28.90 -13.51 -7.03
N LEU A 10 29.19 -14.10 -8.15
CA LEU A 10 28.27 -14.47 -9.24
C LEU A 10 26.95 -15.02 -8.70
N GLY A 11 26.04 -14.09 -8.33
CA GLY A 11 24.64 -14.40 -8.09
C GLY A 11 24.02 -14.80 -9.42
N MET A 12 23.22 -15.84 -9.43
CA MET A 12 22.38 -16.19 -10.56
C MET A 12 21.67 -14.92 -11.03
N ALA A 13 21.77 -14.60 -12.29
CA ALA A 13 21.12 -13.43 -12.88
C ALA A 13 19.63 -13.42 -12.48
N GLY A 14 19.23 -12.39 -11.69
CA GLY A 14 17.83 -12.09 -11.45
C GLY A 14 17.29 -12.07 -10.02
N GLY A 15 18.10 -12.10 -8.96
CA GLY A 15 17.61 -11.96 -7.58
C GLY A 15 18.03 -10.62 -6.93
N PRO A 16 17.27 -10.13 -5.92
CA PRO A 16 17.64 -8.92 -5.18
C PRO A 16 18.95 -9.11 -4.42
N VAL A 17 19.76 -8.08 -4.40
CA VAL A 17 21.09 -8.09 -3.76
C VAL A 17 21.25 -6.88 -2.88
N MET A 18 21.58 -7.12 -1.61
CA MET A 18 22.06 -6.08 -0.70
C MET A 18 23.54 -5.80 -0.96
N ARG A 19 23.89 -4.53 -1.11
CA ARG A 19 25.27 -4.09 -1.25
C ARG A 19 25.62 -3.18 -0.09
N VAL A 20 26.81 -3.38 0.45
CA VAL A 20 27.32 -2.61 1.57
C VAL A 20 28.70 -2.05 1.21
N GLU A 21 28.86 -0.74 1.41
CA GLU A 21 30.15 -0.10 1.42
C GLU A 21 30.56 0.19 2.85
N THR A 22 31.82 -0.01 3.16
CA THR A 22 32.32 0.09 4.54
C THR A 22 33.63 0.88 4.58
N GLY A 23 33.88 1.56 5.68
CA GLY A 23 35.09 2.34 5.90
C GLY A 23 36.35 1.50 5.76
N ALA A 24 37.38 2.00 5.04
CA ALA A 24 38.63 1.29 4.85
C ALA A 24 39.50 1.24 6.12
N ALA A 25 39.34 2.23 7.01
CA ALA A 25 40.13 2.37 8.23
C ALA A 25 39.27 2.61 9.48
N ARG A 26 37.98 2.88 9.29
CA ARG A 26 37.04 3.19 10.37
C ARG A 26 35.92 2.15 10.39
N ALA A 27 35.47 1.79 11.58
CA ALA A 27 34.36 0.85 11.78
C ALA A 27 33.02 1.52 11.49
N GLU A 28 32.66 1.62 10.20
CA GLU A 28 31.48 2.28 9.72
C GLU A 28 30.95 1.65 8.42
N ILE A 29 29.64 1.75 8.18
CA ILE A 29 29.01 1.47 6.90
C ILE A 29 28.76 2.84 6.25
N THR A 30 29.37 3.07 5.10
CA THR A 30 29.29 4.34 4.37
C THR A 30 28.17 4.37 3.35
N ALA A 31 27.77 3.20 2.84
CA ALA A 31 26.58 3.06 2.00
C ALA A 31 25.92 1.69 2.20
N LEU A 32 24.63 1.68 2.10
CA LEU A 32 23.79 0.49 2.09
C LEU A 32 22.83 0.61 0.92
N SER A 33 23.01 -0.19 -0.11
CA SER A 33 22.23 -0.11 -1.33
C SER A 33 21.45 -1.41 -1.55
N TRP A 34 20.34 -1.27 -2.25
CA TRP A 34 19.50 -2.39 -2.62
C TRP A 34 19.33 -2.44 -4.13
N ASP A 35 19.79 -3.51 -4.74
CA ASP A 35 19.54 -3.84 -6.14
C ASP A 35 18.40 -4.87 -6.21
N THR A 36 17.20 -4.39 -6.43
CA THR A 36 15.98 -5.25 -6.48
C THR A 36 15.95 -6.21 -7.65
N GLU A 37 16.76 -5.96 -8.69
CA GLU A 37 16.76 -6.73 -9.92
C GLU A 37 18.03 -7.56 -10.09
N GLY A 38 19.03 -7.37 -9.26
CA GLY A 38 20.33 -8.02 -9.41
C GLY A 38 21.09 -7.62 -10.68
N THR A 39 20.74 -6.50 -11.29
CA THR A 39 21.30 -6.04 -12.58
C THR A 39 22.59 -5.25 -12.44
N GLY A 40 23.00 -4.96 -11.22
CA GLY A 40 24.15 -4.08 -10.95
C GLY A 40 23.83 -2.58 -11.08
N ARG A 41 22.61 -2.23 -11.39
CA ARG A 41 22.14 -0.83 -11.43
C ARG A 41 21.72 -0.41 -10.03
N GLU A 42 22.66 0.04 -9.24
CA GLU A 42 22.36 0.66 -7.95
C GLU A 42 21.51 1.90 -8.15
N LYS A 43 20.42 1.98 -7.42
CA LYS A 43 19.48 3.09 -7.59
C LYS A 43 19.60 4.12 -6.50
N SER A 44 19.87 3.76 -5.24
CA SER A 44 20.10 4.73 -4.18
C SER A 44 20.66 4.08 -2.91
N ASN A 45 21.36 4.90 -2.15
CA ASN A 45 21.77 4.57 -0.81
C ASN A 45 20.57 4.65 0.14
N LEU A 46 20.34 3.60 0.92
CA LEU A 46 19.29 3.55 1.95
C LEU A 46 19.65 4.37 3.19
N LEU A 47 20.90 4.81 3.31
CA LEU A 47 21.35 5.71 4.36
C LEU A 47 21.25 7.16 3.89
N ARG A 48 21.09 8.08 4.84
CA ARG A 48 21.15 9.52 4.56
C ARG A 48 22.50 9.89 3.93
N PRO A 49 22.52 10.81 2.95
CA PRO A 49 23.77 11.32 2.38
C PRO A 49 24.71 11.81 3.49
N GLU A 50 25.98 11.58 3.32
CA GLU A 50 27.07 12.05 4.21
C GLU A 50 26.97 11.56 5.66
N THR A 51 26.11 10.56 5.93
CA THR A 51 25.93 10.00 7.27
C THR A 51 26.30 8.51 7.25
N ALA A 52 27.28 8.13 8.05
CA ALA A 52 27.67 6.74 8.19
C ALA A 52 26.84 6.02 9.26
N ALA A 53 26.55 4.75 9.00
CA ALA A 53 26.01 3.84 10.01
C ALA A 53 27.16 3.19 10.78
N GLY A 54 26.99 2.94 12.08
CA GLY A 54 28.06 2.37 12.87
C GLY A 54 27.69 2.07 14.31
N LEU A 55 28.66 1.51 15.01
CA LEU A 55 28.54 1.18 16.43
C LEU A 55 28.82 2.40 17.31
N ARG A 56 28.07 2.47 18.40
CA ARG A 56 28.30 3.40 19.51
C ARG A 56 28.50 2.60 20.78
N PHE A 57 29.37 3.06 21.63
CA PHE A 57 29.70 2.39 22.89
C PHE A 57 29.58 3.36 24.05
N ARG A 58 28.94 2.93 25.13
CA ARG A 58 28.90 3.67 26.37
C ARG A 58 29.87 3.06 27.37
N VAL A 59 30.83 3.86 27.85
CA VAL A 59 31.87 3.44 28.80
C VAL A 59 32.08 4.55 29.81
N GLY A 60 31.98 4.24 31.12
CA GLY A 60 32.11 5.23 32.19
C GLY A 60 31.12 6.38 32.05
N GLY A 61 29.90 6.12 31.58
CA GLY A 61 28.86 7.12 31.34
C GLY A 61 29.00 7.93 30.05
N HIS A 62 30.09 7.81 29.31
CA HIS A 62 30.36 8.57 28.08
C HIS A 62 30.14 7.74 26.82
N TRP A 63 29.61 8.39 25.78
CA TRP A 63 29.41 7.78 24.47
C TRP A 63 30.62 7.98 23.57
N HIS A 64 31.04 6.91 22.88
CA HIS A 64 32.09 6.88 21.86
C HIS A 64 31.54 6.27 20.57
N THR A 65 31.91 6.80 19.42
CA THR A 65 31.57 6.17 18.13
C THR A 65 32.67 5.17 17.74
N GLY A 66 32.26 4.05 17.15
CA GLY A 66 33.24 3.04 16.68
C GLY A 66 34.21 3.60 15.63
N ALA A 67 33.82 4.62 14.89
CA ALA A 67 34.64 5.27 13.90
C ALA A 67 35.80 6.12 14.50
N GLU A 68 35.65 6.55 15.76
CA GLU A 68 36.66 7.34 16.49
C GLU A 68 37.61 6.50 17.30
N LEU A 69 37.26 5.24 17.57
CA LEU A 69 38.07 4.34 18.38
C LEU A 69 39.17 3.64 17.57
N PRO A 70 40.32 3.29 18.21
CA PRO A 70 41.38 2.54 17.55
C PRO A 70 40.84 1.23 16.95
N THR A 71 40.99 1.08 15.65
CA THR A 71 40.41 -0.03 14.91
C THR A 71 41.45 -0.69 14.01
N ARG A 72 41.53 -2.04 14.07
CA ARG A 72 42.24 -2.86 13.10
C ARG A 72 41.21 -3.45 12.13
N VAL A 73 41.48 -3.33 10.84
CA VAL A 73 40.58 -3.83 9.78
C VAL A 73 41.26 -5.03 9.08
N GLU A 74 40.51 -6.11 8.97
CA GLU A 74 40.90 -7.31 8.23
C GLU A 74 39.85 -7.51 7.10
N THR A 75 40.33 -7.82 5.89
CA THR A 75 39.46 -8.13 4.75
C THR A 75 39.79 -9.52 4.26
N ASN A 76 38.79 -10.39 4.14
CA ASN A 76 39.00 -11.74 3.63
C ASN A 76 38.97 -11.77 2.08
N ALA A 77 39.27 -12.93 1.49
CA ALA A 77 39.32 -13.11 0.04
C ALA A 77 37.93 -12.89 -0.65
N ALA A 78 36.84 -13.07 0.08
CA ALA A 78 35.47 -12.80 -0.40
C ALA A 78 35.04 -11.33 -0.25
N GLY A 79 35.94 -10.48 0.30
CA GLY A 79 35.68 -9.06 0.49
C GLY A 79 34.96 -8.70 1.79
N ALA A 80 34.54 -9.68 2.62
CA ALA A 80 33.96 -9.40 3.92
C ALA A 80 34.96 -8.73 4.85
N ARG A 81 34.53 -7.76 5.64
CA ARG A 81 35.38 -6.98 6.54
C ARG A 81 35.12 -7.32 7.99
N THR A 82 36.20 -7.38 8.73
CA THR A 82 36.22 -7.54 10.19
C THR A 82 36.93 -6.35 10.81
N TYR A 83 36.18 -5.62 11.64
CA TYR A 83 36.69 -4.54 12.45
C TYR A 83 36.95 -5.05 13.87
N ARG A 84 38.20 -4.85 14.35
CA ARG A 84 38.54 -5.06 15.75
C ARG A 84 38.67 -3.70 16.40
N ILE A 85 37.67 -3.35 17.20
CA ILE A 85 37.52 -2.02 17.80
C ILE A 85 38.00 -2.12 19.26
N THR A 86 39.07 -1.45 19.60
CA THR A 86 39.55 -1.35 20.97
C THR A 86 38.73 -0.32 21.72
N VAL A 87 37.76 -0.80 22.51
CA VAL A 87 36.84 0.07 23.28
C VAL A 87 37.55 0.54 24.58
N THR A 88 38.26 -0.37 25.24
CA THR A 88 39.17 -0.07 26.34
C THR A 88 40.46 -0.89 26.14
N PRO A 89 41.56 -0.62 26.85
CA PRO A 89 42.80 -1.43 26.70
C PRO A 89 42.57 -2.93 26.91
N GLU A 90 41.56 -3.33 27.65
CA GLU A 90 41.26 -4.72 28.02
C GLU A 90 39.95 -5.25 27.41
N ALA A 91 39.28 -4.47 26.53
CA ALA A 91 38.02 -4.85 25.89
C ALA A 91 38.01 -4.47 24.41
N GLU A 92 37.85 -5.46 23.57
CA GLU A 92 37.71 -5.36 22.11
C GLU A 92 36.35 -5.86 21.67
N ILE A 93 35.73 -5.13 20.76
CA ILE A 93 34.56 -5.60 20.01
C ILE A 93 35.00 -5.98 18.61
N VAL A 94 34.60 -7.16 18.20
CA VAL A 94 34.80 -7.66 16.84
C VAL A 94 33.48 -7.51 16.09
N TRP A 95 33.51 -6.68 15.08
CA TRP A 95 32.37 -6.46 14.19
C TRP A 95 32.70 -6.99 12.80
N HIS A 96 32.03 -8.05 12.40
CA HIS A 96 32.20 -8.65 11.08
C HIS A 96 30.98 -8.30 10.19
N ILE A 97 31.26 -7.83 8.98
CA ILE A 97 30.27 -7.41 7.99
C ILE A 97 30.44 -8.28 6.75
N GLU A 98 29.42 -9.05 6.43
CA GLU A 98 29.40 -9.95 5.29
C GLU A 98 28.13 -9.76 4.48
N SER A 99 28.27 -9.61 3.16
CA SER A 99 27.18 -9.72 2.20
C SER A 99 27.33 -11.04 1.44
N ALA A 100 26.45 -11.99 1.71
CA ALA A 100 26.50 -13.32 1.10
C ALA A 100 25.10 -13.75 0.64
N LYS A 101 25.01 -14.34 -0.56
CA LYS A 101 23.76 -14.84 -1.17
C LYS A 101 22.62 -13.79 -1.18
N GLY A 102 22.97 -12.53 -1.37
CA GLY A 102 22.02 -11.43 -1.38
C GLY A 102 21.68 -10.85 0.00
N ASN A 103 22.02 -11.52 1.09
CA ASN A 103 21.75 -11.06 2.46
C ASN A 103 22.92 -10.23 2.99
N LEU A 104 22.64 -9.35 3.96
CA LEU A 104 23.64 -8.65 4.74
C LEU A 104 23.62 -9.20 6.17
N ALA A 105 24.75 -9.73 6.62
CA ALA A 105 24.94 -10.18 8.00
C ALA A 105 25.92 -9.24 8.73
N LEU A 106 25.50 -8.74 9.88
CA LEU A 106 26.30 -7.96 10.82
C LEU A 106 26.51 -8.80 12.08
N GLN A 107 27.71 -9.25 12.32
CA GLN A 107 28.06 -10.15 13.43
C GLN A 107 28.89 -9.43 14.46
N PHE A 108 28.61 -9.65 15.72
CA PHE A 108 29.24 -9.00 16.86
C PHE A 108 29.72 -10.01 17.89
N SER A 109 30.93 -9.83 18.37
CA SER A 109 31.44 -10.60 19.49
C SER A 109 32.40 -9.76 20.35
N GLY A 110 32.58 -10.15 21.60
CA GLY A 110 33.48 -9.50 22.53
C GLY A 110 34.75 -10.30 22.77
N LYS A 111 35.88 -9.61 22.97
CA LYS A 111 37.15 -10.19 23.42
C LYS A 111 37.73 -9.34 24.54
N GLY A 112 38.44 -10.01 25.49
CA GLY A 112 39.12 -9.35 26.59
C GLY A 112 38.49 -9.65 27.95
N THR A 113 39.13 -9.14 29.00
CA THR A 113 38.78 -9.40 30.41
C THR A 113 37.85 -8.34 30.99
N ALA A 114 37.78 -7.16 30.36
CA ALA A 114 37.02 -6.01 30.83
C ALA A 114 35.77 -5.73 29.99
N LEU A 115 35.17 -6.74 29.33
CA LEU A 115 33.94 -6.56 28.54
C LEU A 115 32.77 -5.96 29.37
N GLY A 116 32.73 -6.26 30.67
CA GLY A 116 31.70 -5.68 31.58
C GLY A 116 31.86 -4.17 31.81
N SER A 117 32.93 -3.54 31.39
CA SER A 117 33.08 -2.08 31.42
C SER A 117 32.32 -1.37 30.29
N ILE A 118 31.90 -2.11 29.28
CA ILE A 118 31.05 -1.59 28.19
C ILE A 118 29.59 -1.66 28.65
N GLU A 119 29.03 -0.52 29.02
CA GLU A 119 27.70 -0.40 29.59
C GLU A 119 26.62 -0.69 28.55
N THR A 120 26.82 -0.16 27.33
CA THR A 120 25.87 -0.29 26.22
C THR A 120 26.60 -0.32 24.89
N VAL A 121 26.12 -1.13 23.96
CA VAL A 121 26.52 -1.13 22.56
C VAL A 121 25.28 -0.87 21.72
N GLU A 122 25.35 0.12 20.85
CA GLU A 122 24.28 0.44 19.91
C GLU A 122 24.77 0.39 18.49
N LEU A 123 23.95 -0.17 17.60
CA LEU A 123 24.06 -0.01 16.16
C LEU A 123 23.12 1.11 15.72
N SER A 124 23.67 2.15 15.12
CA SER A 124 22.90 3.28 14.57
C SER A 124 22.87 3.18 13.05
N LEU A 125 21.68 3.16 12.48
CA LEU A 125 21.42 3.12 11.04
C LEU A 125 20.60 4.35 10.64
N PRO A 126 21.24 5.43 10.19
CA PRO A 126 20.57 6.68 9.80
C PRO A 126 19.95 6.52 8.40
N PHE A 127 18.73 6.05 8.32
CA PHE A 127 18.03 5.80 7.07
C PHE A 127 17.70 7.08 6.30
N ALA A 128 17.67 6.95 4.97
CA ALA A 128 17.16 7.94 4.05
C ALA A 128 15.65 8.19 4.28
N PRO A 129 15.12 9.34 3.85
CA PRO A 129 13.69 9.62 3.94
C PRO A 129 12.84 8.46 3.39
N GLY A 130 11.79 8.11 4.14
CA GLY A 130 10.86 7.06 3.76
C GLY A 130 11.28 5.63 4.10
N VAL A 131 12.56 5.36 4.36
CA VAL A 131 12.99 4.03 4.83
C VAL A 131 12.56 3.84 6.28
N THR A 132 11.71 2.87 6.53
CA THR A 132 11.05 2.70 7.83
C THR A 132 11.00 1.24 8.26
N PRO A 133 11.44 0.88 9.47
CA PRO A 133 11.20 -0.44 10.04
C PRO A 133 9.76 -0.60 10.47
N VAL A 134 9.22 -1.78 10.23
CA VAL A 134 7.86 -2.18 10.56
C VAL A 134 7.91 -3.42 11.40
N THR A 135 7.38 -3.38 12.60
CA THR A 135 7.09 -4.62 13.31
C THR A 135 5.90 -5.31 12.67
N ALA A 136 6.17 -6.30 11.84
CA ALA A 136 5.10 -7.03 11.20
C ALA A 136 4.27 -7.73 12.28
N LEU A 137 2.99 -7.38 12.38
CA LEU A 137 1.95 -8.19 13.00
C LEU A 137 1.78 -8.13 14.52
N SER A 138 2.74 -7.67 15.32
CA SER A 138 2.56 -7.72 16.78
C SER A 138 1.72 -6.58 17.33
N GLY A 139 1.62 -5.47 16.62
CA GLY A 139 0.94 -4.28 17.11
C GLY A 139 1.67 -3.58 18.27
N ASP A 140 2.90 -4.00 18.55
CA ASP A 140 3.66 -3.60 19.74
C ASP A 140 4.59 -2.40 19.48
N TRP A 141 4.06 -1.33 18.88
CA TRP A 141 4.74 -0.05 18.94
C TRP A 141 4.47 0.59 20.30
N SER A 142 5.53 0.84 21.04
CA SER A 142 5.37 1.63 22.24
C SER A 142 5.23 3.11 21.89
N ALA A 143 4.65 3.85 22.84
CA ALA A 143 4.61 5.31 22.83
C ALA A 143 5.99 5.98 22.61
N GLU A 144 7.06 5.26 22.84
CA GLU A 144 8.45 5.73 22.79
C GLU A 144 9.14 5.41 21.45
N GLY A 145 8.42 4.95 20.42
CA GLY A 145 9.00 4.60 19.11
C GLY A 145 9.84 3.32 19.15
N THR A 146 9.63 2.44 20.14
CA THR A 146 10.30 1.15 20.20
C THR A 146 9.55 0.08 19.40
N PHE A 147 10.26 -0.88 18.83
CA PHE A 147 9.69 -2.00 18.11
C PHE A 147 10.41 -3.30 18.45
N ARG A 148 9.84 -4.44 18.05
CA ARG A 148 10.43 -5.77 18.28
C ARG A 148 10.91 -6.39 16.99
N LEU A 149 11.91 -7.25 17.08
CA LEU A 149 12.36 -8.11 16.00
C LEU A 149 11.60 -9.46 16.04
N PRO A 150 11.34 -10.08 14.89
CA PRO A 150 11.71 -9.64 13.54
C PRO A 150 10.92 -8.40 13.09
N ALA A 151 11.57 -7.56 12.28
CA ALA A 151 10.94 -6.38 11.71
C ALA A 151 11.17 -6.37 10.19
N ILE A 152 10.23 -5.77 9.46
CA ILE A 152 10.39 -5.48 8.04
C ILE A 152 10.91 -4.05 7.94
N VAL A 153 12.02 -3.85 7.24
CA VAL A 153 12.48 -2.52 6.85
C VAL A 153 11.97 -2.27 5.45
N SER A 154 11.03 -1.34 5.34
CA SER A 154 10.44 -0.94 4.06
C SER A 154 11.17 0.26 3.50
N ALA A 155 11.61 0.16 2.25
CA ALA A 155 12.16 1.26 1.48
C ALA A 155 11.22 1.53 0.31
N PRO A 156 10.51 2.68 0.26
CA PRO A 156 9.62 3.02 -0.83
C PRO A 156 10.34 2.92 -2.17
N ASP A 157 9.64 2.43 -3.18
CA ASP A 157 10.15 2.23 -4.55
C ASP A 157 11.33 1.24 -4.69
N PHE A 158 11.87 0.73 -3.58
CA PHE A 158 13.01 -0.20 -3.60
C PHE A 158 12.65 -1.60 -3.17
N GLY A 159 11.87 -1.75 -2.11
CA GLY A 159 11.48 -3.06 -1.63
C GLY A 159 11.44 -3.18 -0.11
N GLN A 160 11.50 -4.41 0.37
CA GLN A 160 11.47 -4.76 1.78
C GLN A 160 12.63 -5.66 2.16
N MET A 161 13.08 -5.52 3.40
CA MET A 161 14.05 -6.39 4.03
C MET A 161 13.47 -6.96 5.31
N LEU A 162 13.63 -8.23 5.54
CA LEU A 162 13.39 -8.82 6.86
C LEU A 162 14.65 -8.62 7.72
N LEU A 163 14.50 -7.93 8.84
CA LEU A 163 15.53 -7.81 9.86
C LEU A 163 15.28 -8.82 10.97
N THR A 164 16.23 -9.71 11.17
CA THR A 164 16.23 -10.68 12.26
C THR A 164 17.44 -10.53 13.15
N ALA A 165 17.35 -11.05 14.37
CA ALA A 165 18.48 -11.11 15.30
C ALA A 165 18.58 -12.51 15.90
N LYS A 166 19.79 -13.05 16.00
CA LYS A 166 20.07 -14.37 16.59
C LYS A 166 21.36 -14.34 17.40
N SER A 167 21.48 -15.22 18.36
CA SER A 167 22.68 -15.42 19.17
C SER A 167 23.10 -16.88 19.18
N THR A 168 24.41 -17.13 19.29
CA THR A 168 24.93 -18.49 19.52
C THR A 168 24.70 -18.98 20.95
N ALA A 169 24.40 -18.07 21.89
CA ALA A 169 24.07 -18.43 23.27
C ALA A 169 22.54 -18.72 23.37
N ALA A 170 22.19 -19.91 23.79
CA ALA A 170 20.81 -20.33 23.94
C ALA A 170 20.03 -19.40 24.87
N GLY A 171 18.82 -19.00 24.46
CA GLY A 171 17.94 -18.12 25.23
C GLY A 171 18.38 -16.65 25.29
N ARG A 172 19.50 -16.27 24.67
CA ARG A 172 19.96 -14.89 24.61
C ARG A 172 19.29 -14.13 23.48
N GLN A 173 18.76 -12.96 23.79
CA GLN A 173 18.32 -11.99 22.78
C GLN A 173 19.50 -11.14 22.34
N ALA A 174 19.87 -11.19 21.06
CA ALA A 174 20.98 -10.41 20.50
C ALA A 174 20.71 -8.90 20.49
N VAL A 175 19.44 -8.49 20.50
CA VAL A 175 19.00 -7.10 20.58
C VAL A 175 18.09 -6.95 21.78
N HIS A 176 18.44 -6.07 22.70
CA HIS A 176 17.64 -5.76 23.88
C HIS A 176 16.54 -4.76 23.59
N LYS A 177 16.85 -3.73 22.82
CA LYS A 177 15.93 -2.66 22.46
C LYS A 177 16.14 -2.27 21.00
N ALA A 178 15.07 -2.15 20.25
CA ALA A 178 15.06 -1.56 18.93
C ALA A 178 14.14 -0.34 18.95
N GLY A 179 14.58 0.75 18.34
CA GLY A 179 13.81 1.99 18.32
C GLY A 179 14.15 2.87 17.15
N LEU A 180 13.34 3.90 16.97
CA LEU A 180 13.57 4.96 16.00
C LEU A 180 13.86 6.26 16.77
N ASP A 181 14.99 6.86 16.45
CA ASP A 181 15.32 8.21 16.86
C ASP A 181 15.00 9.18 15.72
N GLY A 182 14.18 10.15 16.01
CA GLY A 182 13.70 11.14 15.06
C GLY A 182 12.21 11.41 15.21
N SER A 183 11.82 12.64 14.97
CA SER A 183 10.41 13.03 14.97
C SER A 183 9.83 12.93 13.56
N ARG A 184 8.52 12.78 13.48
CA ARG A 184 7.78 12.83 12.23
C ARG A 184 8.03 14.11 11.41
N ALA A 185 8.25 15.22 12.11
CA ALA A 185 8.60 16.50 11.47
C ALA A 185 9.94 16.45 10.71
N GLN A 186 10.82 15.50 11.05
CA GLN A 186 12.13 15.36 10.40
C GLN A 186 12.11 14.50 9.12
N LYS A 187 10.96 13.91 8.76
CA LYS A 187 10.79 13.09 7.53
C LYS A 187 11.75 11.90 7.37
N PHE A 188 12.61 11.63 8.35
CA PHE A 188 13.56 10.52 8.37
C PHE A 188 13.73 10.01 9.80
N ALA A 189 14.17 8.78 9.94
CA ALA A 189 14.45 8.16 11.22
C ALA A 189 15.82 7.52 11.24
N THR A 190 16.48 7.56 12.40
CA THR A 190 17.63 6.72 12.67
C THR A 190 17.16 5.48 13.41
N MET A 191 17.35 4.29 12.84
CA MET A 191 17.13 3.05 13.57
C MET A 191 18.27 2.83 14.54
N VAL A 192 17.94 2.70 15.82
CA VAL A 192 18.89 2.41 16.90
C VAL A 192 18.59 1.04 17.46
N LEU A 193 19.57 0.14 17.40
CA LEU A 193 19.48 -1.22 17.94
C LEU A 193 20.46 -1.31 19.13
N GLU A 194 19.95 -1.36 20.35
CA GLU A 194 20.72 -1.67 21.53
C GLU A 194 21.01 -3.16 21.55
N LEU A 195 22.27 -3.50 21.32
CA LEU A 195 22.74 -4.87 21.30
C LEU A 195 22.87 -5.40 22.74
N ALA A 196 22.72 -6.70 22.88
CA ALA A 196 23.01 -7.35 24.15
C ALA A 196 24.47 -7.11 24.59
N PRO A 197 24.76 -6.92 25.88
CA PRO A 197 26.10 -6.72 26.36
C PRO A 197 27.07 -7.77 25.82
N PRO A 198 28.23 -7.38 25.28
CA PRO A 198 29.13 -8.31 24.63
C PRO A 198 29.65 -9.37 25.61
N GLN A 199 29.73 -10.61 25.14
CA GLN A 199 30.25 -11.73 25.93
C GLN A 199 31.37 -12.46 25.16
N ALA A 200 32.39 -12.91 25.87
CA ALA A 200 33.48 -13.67 25.26
C ALA A 200 32.93 -15.03 24.75
N GLY A 201 33.28 -15.35 23.49
CA GLY A 201 32.87 -16.61 22.87
C GLY A 201 31.40 -16.64 22.39
N VAL A 202 30.63 -15.58 22.56
CA VAL A 202 29.26 -15.46 22.04
C VAL A 202 29.29 -14.61 20.77
N LEU A 203 28.59 -15.09 19.74
CA LEU A 203 28.38 -14.39 18.49
C LEU A 203 26.92 -13.99 18.37
N ASP A 204 26.66 -12.71 18.35
CA ASP A 204 25.36 -12.12 18.06
C ASP A 204 25.33 -11.69 16.57
N THR A 205 24.24 -11.97 15.88
CA THR A 205 24.09 -11.68 14.44
C THR A 205 22.81 -10.92 14.19
N LEU A 206 22.90 -9.82 13.46
CA LEU A 206 21.78 -9.16 12.79
C LEU A 206 21.83 -9.54 11.31
N GLU A 207 20.70 -9.92 10.77
CA GLU A 207 20.61 -10.32 9.36
C GLU A 207 19.51 -9.53 8.67
N PHE A 208 19.87 -8.89 7.54
CA PHE A 208 18.95 -8.23 6.64
C PHE A 208 18.78 -9.13 5.42
N THR A 209 17.58 -9.65 5.25
CA THR A 209 17.21 -10.52 4.13
C THR A 209 16.29 -9.76 3.19
N PRO A 210 16.74 -9.43 1.96
CA PRO A 210 15.88 -8.82 0.96
C PRO A 210 14.70 -9.71 0.65
N HIS A 211 13.51 -9.12 0.59
CA HIS A 211 12.32 -9.82 0.12
C HIS A 211 12.07 -9.48 -1.33
N PHE A 212 11.91 -10.52 -2.08
CA PHE A 212 11.60 -10.49 -3.49
C PHE A 212 10.23 -11.13 -3.71
N LEU A 213 9.29 -10.37 -4.28
CA LEU A 213 7.97 -10.89 -4.60
C LEU A 213 8.04 -11.76 -5.86
N PRO A 214 7.93 -13.09 -5.75
CA PRO A 214 7.96 -13.97 -6.90
C PRO A 214 6.72 -13.77 -7.77
N ALA A 215 6.85 -14.02 -9.07
CA ALA A 215 5.68 -14.08 -9.93
C ALA A 215 4.77 -15.23 -9.48
N PRO A 216 3.44 -15.03 -9.45
CA PRO A 216 2.51 -16.12 -9.15
C PRO A 216 2.72 -17.32 -10.07
N ALA A 217 2.53 -18.52 -9.52
CA ALA A 217 2.76 -19.75 -10.26
C ALA A 217 2.00 -19.77 -11.60
N GLY A 218 2.75 -20.02 -12.67
CA GLY A 218 2.25 -20.11 -14.05
C GLY A 218 1.99 -18.76 -14.73
N MET A 219 2.37 -17.61 -14.15
CA MET A 219 2.31 -16.32 -14.85
C MET A 219 3.09 -16.36 -16.17
N VAL A 220 2.50 -15.83 -17.23
CA VAL A 220 3.10 -15.84 -18.57
C VAL A 220 4.12 -14.71 -18.71
N ASP A 221 3.73 -13.48 -18.35
CA ASP A 221 4.58 -12.29 -18.49
C ASP A 221 5.32 -11.97 -17.18
N THR A 222 6.27 -12.82 -16.83
CA THR A 222 7.08 -12.63 -15.62
C THR A 222 7.99 -11.41 -15.68
N ALA A 223 8.34 -10.93 -16.88
CA ALA A 223 9.14 -9.73 -17.07
C ALA A 223 8.33 -8.46 -16.73
N LEU A 224 7.06 -8.40 -17.12
CA LEU A 224 6.16 -7.31 -16.78
C LEU A 224 5.89 -7.30 -15.26
N TRP A 225 5.72 -8.48 -14.66
CA TRP A 225 5.61 -8.64 -13.21
C TRP A 225 6.83 -8.07 -12.48
N ALA A 226 8.03 -8.39 -12.96
CA ALA A 226 9.28 -7.90 -12.35
C ALA A 226 9.38 -6.36 -12.37
N GLN A 227 8.81 -5.71 -13.38
CA GLN A 227 8.74 -4.25 -13.45
C GLN A 227 7.70 -3.68 -12.47
N ALA A 228 6.53 -4.32 -12.38
CA ALA A 228 5.40 -3.82 -11.58
C ALA A 228 5.57 -4.02 -10.07
N ARG A 229 6.30 -5.05 -9.64
CA ARG A 229 6.44 -5.44 -8.23
C ARG A 229 6.99 -4.35 -7.30
N ARG A 230 7.66 -3.34 -7.84
CA ARG A 230 8.19 -2.22 -7.04
C ARG A 230 7.07 -1.48 -6.31
N GLY A 231 5.93 -1.27 -6.96
CA GLY A 231 4.78 -0.61 -6.34
C GLY A 231 4.21 -1.37 -5.14
N TRP A 232 4.33 -2.69 -5.13
CA TRP A 232 3.84 -3.52 -4.03
C TRP A 232 4.50 -3.21 -2.69
N PHE A 233 5.76 -2.82 -2.69
CA PHE A 233 6.50 -2.56 -1.46
C PHE A 233 6.02 -1.31 -0.71
N ASN A 234 5.35 -0.40 -1.38
CA ASN A 234 4.83 0.82 -0.77
C ASN A 234 3.58 0.58 0.11
N ILE A 235 2.91 -0.55 -0.07
CA ILE A 235 1.69 -0.93 0.68
C ILE A 235 1.89 -0.96 2.20
N TRP A 236 3.13 -1.08 2.68
CA TRP A 236 3.44 -1.30 4.10
C TRP A 236 3.63 -0.03 4.89
N GLN A 237 3.92 1.07 4.25
CA GLN A 237 4.21 2.31 4.94
C GLN A 237 3.07 2.80 5.84
N PRO A 238 1.81 2.76 5.42
CA PRO A 238 0.72 3.19 6.29
C PRO A 238 0.57 2.38 7.57
N SER A 239 0.81 1.06 7.49
CA SER A 239 0.72 0.18 8.65
C SER A 239 1.94 0.23 9.56
N ALA A 240 3.02 0.84 9.08
CA ALA A 240 4.31 0.90 9.73
C ALA A 240 4.45 2.08 10.66
N ARG A 241 3.74 3.14 10.39
CA ARG A 241 3.90 4.32 11.21
C ARG A 241 3.19 4.16 12.54
N TRP A 242 4.01 4.29 13.56
CA TRP A 242 3.60 4.73 14.87
C TRP A 242 2.58 5.84 14.68
N GLY A 243 1.42 5.57 15.19
CA GLY A 243 0.39 6.57 15.23
C GLY A 243 0.98 7.85 15.76
N ASP A 244 0.69 8.96 15.11
CA ASP A 244 1.00 10.26 15.66
C ASP A 244 0.31 10.32 17.01
N GLN A 245 1.10 10.23 18.07
CA GLN A 245 0.56 10.26 19.43
C GLN A 245 -0.10 11.61 19.60
N GLY A 246 -1.40 11.61 19.61
CA GLY A 246 -2.21 12.81 19.63
C GLY A 246 -3.03 13.03 18.36
N ASN A 247 -2.80 12.30 17.29
CA ASN A 247 -3.74 12.28 16.18
C ASN A 247 -4.77 11.15 16.41
N PRO A 248 -6.04 11.49 16.71
CA PRO A 248 -7.08 10.49 16.94
C PRO A 248 -7.40 9.64 15.71
N TYR A 249 -6.82 9.98 14.56
CA TYR A 249 -7.06 9.33 13.27
C TYR A 249 -5.95 8.35 12.86
N SER A 250 -4.92 8.17 13.67
CA SER A 250 -3.85 7.21 13.36
C SER A 250 -4.35 5.78 13.35
N ALA A 251 -3.95 5.00 12.35
CA ALA A 251 -4.21 3.58 12.34
C ALA A 251 -3.52 2.92 13.55
N PRO A 252 -4.24 2.11 14.34
CA PRO A 252 -3.59 1.29 15.35
C PRO A 252 -2.52 0.40 14.72
N ALA A 253 -1.42 0.19 15.42
CA ALA A 253 -0.35 -0.66 14.95
C ALA A 253 -0.88 -2.07 14.57
N GLY A 254 -0.40 -2.61 13.46
CA GLY A 254 -0.83 -3.92 12.96
C GLY A 254 -2.11 -3.92 12.12
N MET A 255 -2.57 -2.75 11.67
CA MET A 255 -3.63 -2.61 10.68
C MET A 255 -3.12 -1.94 9.41
N LEU A 256 -3.86 -2.13 8.32
CA LEU A 256 -3.64 -1.40 7.07
C LEU A 256 -4.17 0.03 7.22
N GLY A 257 -3.45 1.00 6.71
CA GLY A 257 -3.83 2.41 6.72
C GLY A 257 -4.14 2.92 5.32
N ASN A 258 -4.91 4.02 5.21
CA ASN A 258 -5.18 4.65 3.91
C ASN A 258 -3.95 5.39 3.38
N ASN A 259 -3.26 6.10 4.25
CA ASN A 259 -2.04 6.84 3.94
C ASN A 259 -1.09 6.81 5.15
N VAL A 260 0.08 7.44 5.02
CA VAL A 260 1.11 7.41 6.07
C VAL A 260 0.74 8.16 7.34
N ILE A 261 -0.27 8.99 7.30
CA ILE A 261 -0.64 9.87 8.43
C ILE A 261 -1.95 9.49 9.09
N SER A 262 -2.67 8.50 8.57
CA SER A 262 -4.07 8.40 8.89
C SER A 262 -4.55 7.03 9.29
N ASP A 263 -5.77 7.00 9.37
CA ASP A 263 -6.81 6.07 9.71
C ASP A 263 -6.62 4.67 9.12
N PRO A 264 -7.22 3.67 9.74
CA PRO A 264 -7.33 2.34 9.16
C PRO A 264 -7.98 2.38 7.77
N ALA A 265 -7.45 1.58 6.85
CA ALA A 265 -7.97 1.47 5.50
C ALA A 265 -9.47 1.19 5.52
N SER A 266 -10.27 2.10 4.98
CA SER A 266 -11.72 2.03 4.92
C SER A 266 -12.19 1.77 3.48
N CYS A 267 -12.39 2.82 2.72
CA CYS A 267 -12.74 2.74 1.30
C CYS A 267 -11.67 2.06 0.42
N SER A 268 -10.42 2.01 0.86
CA SER A 268 -9.31 1.31 0.20
C SER A 268 -9.09 -0.13 0.69
N LEU A 269 -9.81 -0.61 1.71
CA LEU A 269 -9.58 -1.91 2.34
C LEU A 269 -9.60 -3.08 1.34
N TRP A 270 -10.57 -3.08 0.44
CA TRP A 270 -10.70 -4.13 -0.56
C TRP A 270 -9.57 -4.13 -1.60
N PHE A 271 -8.91 -2.99 -1.83
CA PHE A 271 -7.71 -2.93 -2.68
C PHE A 271 -6.56 -3.75 -2.08
N TYR A 272 -6.33 -3.60 -0.78
CA TYR A 272 -5.33 -4.36 -0.06
C TYR A 272 -5.68 -5.85 0.01
N ALA A 273 -6.95 -6.17 0.19
CA ALA A 273 -7.43 -7.54 0.26
C ALA A 273 -7.27 -8.25 -1.10
N ASP A 274 -7.62 -7.61 -2.21
CA ASP A 274 -7.36 -8.09 -3.56
C ASP A 274 -5.86 -8.39 -3.78
N GLN A 275 -4.98 -7.53 -3.26
CA GLN A 275 -3.55 -7.77 -3.35
C GLN A 275 -3.12 -8.97 -2.49
N ALA A 276 -3.61 -9.05 -1.24
CA ALA A 276 -3.30 -10.15 -0.33
C ALA A 276 -3.80 -11.51 -0.84
N PHE A 277 -4.86 -11.52 -1.61
CA PHE A 277 -5.38 -12.72 -2.24
C PHE A 277 -4.36 -13.40 -3.16
N TRP A 278 -3.56 -12.63 -3.90
CA TRP A 278 -2.57 -13.14 -4.83
C TRP A 278 -1.17 -13.28 -4.23
N THR A 279 -0.80 -12.37 -3.38
CA THR A 279 0.55 -12.25 -2.85
C THR A 279 0.52 -12.02 -1.35
N PRO A 280 0.10 -13.03 -0.58
CA PRO A 280 -0.07 -12.88 0.86
C PRO A 280 1.27 -12.76 1.61
N GLU A 281 2.36 -13.32 1.09
CA GLU A 281 3.66 -13.29 1.74
C GLU A 281 4.39 -11.97 1.48
N ILE A 282 4.79 -11.29 2.54
CA ILE A 282 5.43 -9.97 2.53
C ILE A 282 6.89 -9.99 2.92
N ALA A 283 7.29 -11.04 3.59
CA ALA A 283 8.66 -11.40 3.90
C ALA A 283 8.68 -12.90 4.16
N PRO A 284 9.83 -13.57 4.15
CA PRO A 284 9.91 -15.01 4.37
C PRO A 284 9.15 -15.46 5.62
N GLY A 285 8.07 -16.23 5.45
CA GLY A 285 7.20 -16.70 6.52
C GLY A 285 6.29 -15.67 7.17
N ILE A 286 6.20 -14.46 6.64
CA ILE A 286 5.34 -13.39 7.15
C ILE A 286 4.24 -13.07 6.13
N SER A 287 2.97 -13.19 6.56
CA SER A 287 1.80 -13.00 5.72
C SER A 287 1.09 -11.66 5.99
N MET A 288 0.54 -11.06 4.95
CA MET A 288 -0.34 -9.90 4.98
C MET A 288 -1.74 -10.22 5.52
N LEU A 289 -2.18 -11.47 5.40
CA LEU A 289 -3.55 -11.86 5.74
C LEU A 289 -3.97 -11.49 7.18
N PRO A 290 -3.11 -11.61 8.21
CA PRO A 290 -3.45 -11.13 9.54
C PRO A 290 -3.72 -9.62 9.64
N LEU A 291 -3.05 -8.80 8.83
CA LEU A 291 -3.31 -7.35 8.78
C LEU A 291 -4.66 -7.06 8.14
N VAL A 292 -4.97 -7.73 7.04
CA VAL A 292 -6.28 -7.66 6.38
C VAL A 292 -7.38 -8.05 7.37
N ARG A 293 -7.23 -9.20 8.04
CA ARG A 293 -8.20 -9.68 9.03
C ARG A 293 -8.43 -8.67 10.15
N ARG A 294 -7.37 -8.16 10.77
CA ARG A 294 -7.50 -7.17 11.86
C ARG A 294 -8.20 -5.89 11.40
N THR A 295 -7.91 -5.44 10.19
CA THR A 295 -8.55 -4.25 9.65
C THR A 295 -10.04 -4.50 9.39
N ILE A 296 -10.42 -5.67 8.88
CA ILE A 296 -11.84 -6.07 8.77
C ILE A 296 -12.48 -6.11 10.16
N GLU A 297 -11.85 -6.79 11.14
CA GLU A 297 -12.38 -6.90 12.51
C GLU A 297 -12.56 -5.53 13.17
N PHE A 298 -11.68 -4.57 12.90
CA PHE A 298 -11.81 -3.19 13.37
C PHE A 298 -13.09 -2.54 12.83
N TRP A 299 -13.34 -2.64 11.53
CA TRP A 299 -14.56 -2.09 10.91
C TRP A 299 -15.83 -2.80 11.34
N LEU A 300 -15.74 -4.07 11.68
CA LEU A 300 -16.84 -4.87 12.24
C LEU A 300 -16.94 -4.79 13.77
N SER A 301 -16.18 -3.93 14.43
CA SER A 301 -16.23 -3.74 15.88
C SER A 301 -17.37 -2.81 16.29
N GLY A 302 -17.83 -2.91 17.54
CA GLY A 302 -18.94 -2.10 18.04
C GLY A 302 -18.67 -0.59 18.09
N SER A 303 -17.42 -0.15 17.92
CA SER A 303 -17.09 1.26 17.78
C SER A 303 -17.32 1.81 16.37
N ARG A 304 -17.40 0.93 15.38
CA ARG A 304 -17.51 1.27 13.95
C ARG A 304 -18.78 0.74 13.29
N LEU A 305 -19.15 -0.48 13.59
CA LEU A 305 -20.40 -1.09 13.12
C LEU A 305 -21.54 -0.73 14.04
N LYS A 306 -22.46 0.10 13.57
CA LYS A 306 -23.69 0.47 14.30
C LYS A 306 -24.71 -0.67 14.30
N PRO A 307 -25.66 -0.69 15.25
CA PRO A 307 -26.76 -1.65 15.23
C PRO A 307 -27.61 -1.63 13.95
N SER A 308 -27.60 -0.51 13.23
CA SER A 308 -28.23 -0.38 11.91
C SER A 308 -27.52 -1.15 10.81
N GLY A 309 -26.29 -1.64 11.03
CA GLY A 309 -25.44 -2.22 9.99
C GLY A 309 -24.56 -1.20 9.26
N GLU A 310 -24.70 0.06 9.59
CA GLU A 310 -23.87 1.12 9.04
C GLU A 310 -22.43 1.02 9.58
N VAL A 311 -21.46 0.98 8.69
CA VAL A 311 -20.04 1.12 9.03
C VAL A 311 -19.66 2.59 8.93
N VAL A 312 -19.25 3.17 10.06
CA VAL A 312 -18.91 4.59 10.14
C VAL A 312 -17.48 4.80 9.73
N CYS A 313 -17.26 5.57 8.65
CA CYS A 313 -15.94 5.96 8.21
C CYS A 313 -15.20 6.74 9.31
N TYR A 314 -13.89 6.56 9.37
CA TYR A 314 -13.08 7.11 10.46
C TYR A 314 -12.96 8.62 10.41
N TRP A 315 -12.83 9.18 9.23
CA TRP A 315 -12.50 10.59 9.01
C TRP A 315 -13.57 11.54 9.51
N ASP A 316 -14.82 11.26 9.14
CA ASP A 316 -15.94 12.17 9.37
C ASP A 316 -17.07 11.55 10.15
N PHE A 317 -16.91 10.33 10.62
CA PHE A 317 -17.99 9.51 11.18
C PHE A 317 -19.15 9.32 10.19
N LEU A 318 -18.84 9.35 8.89
CA LEU A 318 -19.81 9.24 7.83
C LEU A 318 -19.82 7.84 7.24
N ASN A 319 -20.93 7.52 6.63
CA ASN A 319 -21.11 6.28 5.92
C ASN A 319 -20.81 6.46 4.44
N PHE A 320 -19.57 6.47 4.07
CA PHE A 320 -19.22 6.22 2.68
C PHE A 320 -19.72 4.84 2.27
N LEU A 321 -20.48 4.77 1.19
CA LEU A 321 -21.08 3.51 0.74
C LEU A 321 -20.03 2.50 0.30
N ASP A 322 -18.92 2.96 -0.29
CA ASP A 322 -17.77 2.13 -0.63
C ASP A 322 -17.05 1.59 0.62
N ALA A 323 -16.95 2.39 1.70
CA ALA A 323 -16.42 1.94 2.98
C ALA A 323 -17.33 0.90 3.66
N ASN A 324 -18.63 0.92 3.40
CA ASN A 324 -19.56 -0.13 3.85
C ASN A 324 -19.42 -1.40 3.02
N ALA A 325 -19.21 -1.30 1.71
CA ALA A 325 -19.02 -2.45 0.83
C ALA A 325 -17.64 -3.12 1.01
N GLY A 326 -16.61 -2.35 1.34
CA GLY A 326 -15.23 -2.81 1.47
C GLY A 326 -15.03 -4.02 2.37
N PRO A 327 -15.57 -4.06 3.61
CA PRO A 327 -15.45 -5.22 4.50
C PRO A 327 -16.02 -6.52 3.93
N LEU A 328 -17.06 -6.45 3.10
CA LEU A 328 -17.67 -7.63 2.48
C LEU A 328 -16.75 -8.25 1.43
N ILE A 329 -16.16 -7.42 0.57
CA ILE A 329 -15.20 -7.84 -0.46
C ILE A 329 -13.93 -8.36 0.22
N ALA A 330 -13.36 -7.58 1.14
CA ALA A 330 -12.14 -7.95 1.85
C ALA A 330 -12.29 -9.25 2.64
N SER A 331 -13.48 -9.53 3.19
CA SER A 331 -13.76 -10.78 3.88
C SER A 331 -13.76 -11.97 2.91
N TRP A 332 -14.27 -11.79 1.71
CA TRP A 332 -14.20 -12.83 0.69
C TRP A 332 -12.76 -13.13 0.29
N ASP A 333 -11.97 -12.10 -0.02
CA ASP A 333 -10.56 -12.24 -0.38
C ASP A 333 -9.76 -12.93 0.74
N TYR A 334 -9.99 -12.51 2.00
CA TYR A 334 -9.33 -13.11 3.16
C TYR A 334 -9.68 -14.60 3.31
N VAL A 335 -10.97 -14.94 3.26
CA VAL A 335 -11.44 -16.32 3.43
C VAL A 335 -10.99 -17.21 2.28
N GLU A 336 -11.01 -16.69 1.06
CA GLU A 336 -10.56 -17.43 -0.12
C GLU A 336 -9.04 -17.70 -0.09
N ALA A 337 -8.26 -16.74 0.38
CA ALA A 337 -6.81 -16.87 0.48
C ALA A 337 -6.36 -17.69 1.70
N SER A 338 -7.05 -17.62 2.82
CA SER A 338 -6.66 -18.27 4.09
C SER A 338 -7.35 -19.60 4.36
N GLY A 339 -8.55 -19.82 3.81
CA GLY A 339 -9.41 -20.95 4.16
C GLY A 339 -10.04 -20.86 5.56
N ASP A 340 -10.02 -19.69 6.23
CA ASP A 340 -10.48 -19.54 7.63
C ASP A 340 -12.01 -19.48 7.75
N LEU A 341 -12.65 -20.63 7.54
CA LEU A 341 -14.09 -20.77 7.69
C LEU A 341 -14.55 -20.58 9.14
N ALA A 342 -13.68 -20.85 10.12
CA ALA A 342 -14.01 -20.64 11.53
C ALA A 342 -14.15 -19.14 11.84
N TRP A 343 -13.28 -18.31 11.31
CA TRP A 343 -13.40 -16.86 11.39
C TRP A 343 -14.66 -16.37 10.69
N LEU A 344 -14.93 -16.88 9.49
CA LEU A 344 -16.15 -16.54 8.73
C LEU A 344 -17.40 -16.84 9.54
N GLY A 345 -17.52 -18.05 10.12
CA GLY A 345 -18.69 -18.45 10.92
C GLY A 345 -18.93 -17.53 12.12
N ARG A 346 -17.88 -16.99 12.73
CA ARG A 346 -18.03 -16.03 13.85
C ARG A 346 -18.45 -14.63 13.41
N ASN A 347 -18.16 -14.24 12.18
CA ASN A 347 -18.36 -12.86 11.71
C ASN A 347 -19.47 -12.72 10.66
N ILE A 348 -20.00 -13.81 10.11
CA ILE A 348 -20.96 -13.77 9.01
C ILE A 348 -22.20 -12.92 9.33
N GLY A 349 -22.73 -13.01 10.54
CA GLY A 349 -23.90 -12.18 10.95
C GLY A 349 -23.61 -10.68 10.96
N LYS A 350 -22.36 -10.26 11.18
CA LYS A 350 -21.98 -8.85 11.07
C LYS A 350 -21.88 -8.42 9.60
N LEU A 351 -21.39 -9.30 8.74
CA LEU A 351 -21.33 -9.04 7.29
C LEU A 351 -22.73 -8.95 6.71
N GLU A 352 -23.66 -9.84 7.13
CA GLU A 352 -25.08 -9.75 6.76
C GLU A 352 -25.68 -8.42 7.21
N LEU A 353 -25.38 -7.98 8.44
CA LEU A 353 -25.90 -6.71 8.97
C LEU A 353 -25.47 -5.51 8.10
N VAL A 354 -24.20 -5.49 7.65
CA VAL A 354 -23.69 -4.46 6.71
C VAL A 354 -24.37 -4.55 5.35
N ALA A 355 -24.49 -5.76 4.80
CA ALA A 355 -25.15 -5.96 3.51
C ALA A 355 -26.62 -5.57 3.53
N ASP A 356 -27.31 -5.82 4.64
CA ASP A 356 -28.71 -5.45 4.85
C ASP A 356 -28.90 -3.95 5.05
N PHE A 357 -27.92 -3.27 5.63
CA PHE A 357 -27.89 -1.80 5.65
C PHE A 357 -27.88 -1.25 4.23
N LEU A 358 -26.98 -1.74 3.38
CA LEU A 358 -26.92 -1.34 1.97
C LEU A 358 -28.21 -1.67 1.22
N ALA A 359 -28.81 -2.85 1.45
CA ALA A 359 -30.06 -3.25 0.79
C ALA A 359 -31.24 -2.33 1.14
N ARG A 360 -31.30 -1.83 2.39
CA ARG A 360 -32.35 -0.87 2.80
C ARG A 360 -32.20 0.52 2.19
N ARG A 361 -31.09 0.78 1.49
CA ARG A 361 -30.81 2.04 0.80
C ARG A 361 -31.30 2.02 -0.67
N ASP A 362 -31.88 0.95 -1.15
CA ASP A 362 -32.70 0.92 -2.37
C ASP A 362 -34.12 1.43 -1.96
N VAL A 363 -34.24 2.76 -1.80
CA VAL A 363 -35.41 3.38 -1.17
C VAL A 363 -36.63 3.41 -2.11
N ASP A 364 -36.37 3.66 -3.40
CA ASP A 364 -37.47 3.66 -4.41
C ASP A 364 -37.73 2.28 -5.01
N GLY A 365 -36.92 1.28 -4.64
CA GLY A 365 -37.13 -0.10 -5.03
C GLY A 365 -36.71 -0.42 -6.47
N ASP A 366 -35.90 0.40 -7.13
CA ASP A 366 -35.44 0.15 -8.50
C ASP A 366 -34.23 -0.77 -8.60
N GLY A 367 -33.56 -1.06 -7.48
CA GLY A 367 -32.42 -1.96 -7.38
C GLY A 367 -31.09 -1.27 -7.19
N LEU A 368 -31.00 0.04 -7.34
CA LEU A 368 -29.79 0.80 -7.05
C LEU A 368 -29.80 1.30 -5.61
N VAL A 369 -28.62 1.28 -5.00
CA VAL A 369 -28.43 1.81 -3.65
C VAL A 369 -28.28 3.31 -3.71
N GLU A 370 -29.00 4.01 -2.84
CA GLU A 370 -29.07 5.46 -2.80
C GLU A 370 -28.26 6.05 -1.66
N ALA A 371 -27.48 7.07 -1.97
CA ALA A 371 -26.77 7.88 -0.99
C ALA A 371 -27.69 9.00 -0.48
N THR A 372 -28.39 8.75 0.63
CA THR A 372 -29.39 9.67 1.17
C THR A 372 -28.83 10.80 2.04
N GLN A 373 -27.51 10.81 2.29
CA GLN A 373 -26.84 11.82 3.13
C GLN A 373 -25.74 12.59 2.39
N SER A 374 -25.67 12.42 1.08
CA SER A 374 -24.68 13.08 0.24
C SER A 374 -25.24 14.31 -0.45
N GLY A 375 -24.38 15.10 -1.06
CA GLY A 375 -24.71 16.23 -1.88
C GLY A 375 -25.67 15.88 -3.01
N ASN A 376 -26.02 16.85 -3.84
CA ASN A 376 -26.90 16.67 -4.98
C ASN A 376 -28.18 15.90 -4.68
N TYR A 377 -29.04 16.52 -3.88
CA TYR A 377 -30.39 16.01 -3.66
C TYR A 377 -30.49 14.66 -2.93
N GLY A 378 -29.46 14.27 -2.23
CA GLY A 378 -29.65 13.43 -1.06
C GLY A 378 -30.31 14.26 0.04
N THR A 379 -30.82 13.64 1.09
CA THR A 379 -31.35 14.39 2.24
C THR A 379 -30.17 14.98 3.03
N LEU A 380 -29.70 16.11 2.54
CA LEU A 380 -28.54 16.74 3.12
C LEU A 380 -28.87 17.44 4.41
N GLN A 381 -28.20 16.97 5.43
CA GLN A 381 -27.94 17.82 6.58
C GLN A 381 -26.57 18.50 6.33
N GLN A 382 -26.48 19.77 6.61
CA GLN A 382 -25.22 20.51 6.56
C GLN A 382 -24.23 20.00 7.62
N PRO A 383 -22.93 19.89 7.30
CA PRO A 383 -22.34 20.13 6.00
C PRO A 383 -22.62 19.00 5.00
N ALA A 384 -22.73 19.37 3.71
CA ALA A 384 -22.86 18.40 2.63
C ALA A 384 -21.66 17.45 2.59
N ARG A 385 -21.88 16.18 2.20
CA ARG A 385 -20.85 15.13 2.19
C ARG A 385 -20.92 14.31 0.92
N SER A 386 -19.77 13.80 0.48
CA SER A 386 -19.73 12.80 -0.56
C SER A 386 -20.29 11.45 -0.08
N CYS A 387 -20.72 10.61 -1.02
CA CYS A 387 -21.13 9.24 -0.72
C CYS A 387 -19.98 8.23 -0.78
N ALA A 388 -18.81 8.67 -1.21
CA ALA A 388 -17.63 7.85 -1.42
C ALA A 388 -16.36 8.64 -1.06
N TRP A 389 -15.24 7.98 -1.14
CA TRP A 389 -13.93 8.60 -0.92
C TRP A 389 -13.59 9.75 -1.91
N TRP A 390 -14.37 9.97 -2.95
CA TRP A 390 -14.36 11.18 -3.79
C TRP A 390 -14.91 12.38 -3.03
N ASP A 391 -14.28 12.68 -1.92
CA ASP A 391 -14.78 13.46 -0.79
C ASP A 391 -15.11 14.92 -1.09
N ALA A 392 -14.60 15.49 -2.18
CA ALA A 392 -14.92 16.85 -2.61
C ALA A 392 -16.08 16.93 -3.61
N LEU A 393 -16.50 15.79 -4.19
CA LEU A 393 -17.58 15.76 -5.17
C LEU A 393 -18.94 15.60 -4.51
N ASN A 394 -19.93 16.25 -5.10
CA ASN A 394 -21.31 16.21 -4.67
C ASN A 394 -22.04 14.95 -5.17
N CYS A 395 -21.28 13.88 -5.44
CA CYS A 395 -21.80 12.61 -5.94
C CYS A 395 -22.77 12.02 -4.93
N GLY A 396 -24.04 11.98 -5.28
CA GLY A 396 -25.10 11.56 -4.38
C GLY A 396 -26.25 10.92 -5.09
N HIS A 397 -27.23 10.50 -4.32
CA HIS A 397 -28.37 9.70 -4.72
C HIS A 397 -27.93 8.39 -5.38
N LYS A 398 -27.94 8.21 -6.70
CA LYS A 398 -27.52 6.97 -7.38
C LYS A 398 -26.12 7.12 -7.98
N ASP A 399 -25.12 6.85 -7.18
CA ASP A 399 -23.71 6.93 -7.59
C ASP A 399 -23.27 5.64 -8.30
N ALA A 400 -22.67 5.78 -9.47
CA ALA A 400 -22.26 4.65 -10.31
C ALA A 400 -21.09 3.87 -9.69
N TYR A 401 -20.09 4.57 -9.12
CA TYR A 401 -18.92 3.94 -8.50
C TYR A 401 -19.34 3.10 -7.29
N CYS A 402 -20.10 3.67 -6.35
CA CYS A 402 -20.57 2.95 -5.17
C CYS A 402 -21.43 1.74 -5.53
N ASN A 403 -22.37 1.89 -6.46
CA ASN A 403 -23.21 0.77 -6.88
C ASN A 403 -22.42 -0.36 -7.55
N ALA A 404 -21.34 -0.06 -8.29
CA ALA A 404 -20.48 -1.09 -8.83
C ALA A 404 -19.73 -1.86 -7.72
N VAL A 405 -19.19 -1.16 -6.71
CA VAL A 405 -18.52 -1.80 -5.56
C VAL A 405 -19.53 -2.63 -4.74
N ILE A 406 -20.75 -2.13 -4.52
CA ILE A 406 -21.80 -2.85 -3.79
C ILE A 406 -22.25 -4.11 -4.55
N TYR A 407 -22.37 -4.05 -5.88
CA TYR A 407 -22.63 -5.24 -6.68
C TYR A 407 -21.63 -6.35 -6.40
N ARG A 408 -20.32 -6.03 -6.44
CA ARG A 408 -19.26 -6.98 -6.10
C ARG A 408 -19.40 -7.47 -4.65
N ALA A 409 -19.67 -6.57 -3.71
CA ALA A 409 -19.81 -6.91 -2.30
C ALA A 409 -20.92 -7.94 -2.05
N TRP A 410 -22.10 -7.77 -2.64
CA TRP A 410 -23.18 -8.74 -2.51
C TRP A 410 -22.86 -10.08 -3.16
N ARG A 411 -22.18 -10.08 -4.32
CA ARG A 411 -21.70 -11.32 -4.95
C ARG A 411 -20.69 -12.06 -4.07
N CYS A 412 -19.74 -11.33 -3.49
CA CYS A 412 -18.77 -11.88 -2.56
C CYS A 412 -19.46 -12.49 -1.32
N LEU A 413 -20.43 -11.78 -0.75
CA LEU A 413 -21.18 -12.29 0.40
C LEU A 413 -21.99 -13.53 0.05
N ALA A 414 -22.63 -13.57 -1.10
CA ALA A 414 -23.37 -14.76 -1.57
C ALA A 414 -22.46 -16.01 -1.66
N ASP A 415 -21.23 -15.85 -2.15
CA ASP A 415 -20.24 -16.94 -2.18
C ASP A 415 -19.78 -17.35 -0.77
N LEU A 416 -19.59 -16.40 0.14
CA LEU A 416 -19.27 -16.69 1.55
C LEU A 416 -20.40 -17.47 2.25
N GLU A 417 -21.65 -17.11 1.99
CA GLU A 417 -22.83 -17.83 2.50
C GLU A 417 -22.87 -19.27 1.99
N GLN A 418 -22.55 -19.46 0.72
CA GLN A 418 -22.45 -20.81 0.15
C GLN A 418 -21.37 -21.64 0.84
N LYS A 419 -20.21 -21.06 1.15
CA LYS A 419 -19.13 -21.76 1.87
C LYS A 419 -19.55 -22.26 3.26
N LEU A 420 -20.52 -21.59 3.89
CA LEU A 420 -21.13 -21.99 5.17
C LEU A 420 -22.37 -22.86 5.00
N GLY A 421 -22.76 -23.23 3.77
CA GLY A 421 -23.96 -24.04 3.50
C GLY A 421 -25.28 -23.29 3.69
N ARG A 422 -25.28 -21.95 3.70
CA ARG A 422 -26.45 -21.10 3.98
C ARG A 422 -27.15 -20.68 2.68
N GLY A 423 -27.79 -21.65 2.01
CA GLY A 423 -28.33 -21.50 0.66
C GLY A 423 -29.40 -20.40 0.50
N GLU A 424 -30.25 -20.17 1.49
CA GLU A 424 -31.28 -19.11 1.44
C GLU A 424 -30.64 -17.71 1.45
N GLN A 425 -29.59 -17.51 2.26
CA GLN A 425 -28.87 -16.24 2.30
C GLN A 425 -28.08 -16.01 1.00
N LYS A 426 -27.40 -17.06 0.49
CA LYS A 426 -26.81 -17.00 -0.85
C LYS A 426 -27.80 -16.49 -1.88
N LYS A 427 -28.98 -17.12 -1.97
CA LYS A 427 -30.04 -16.75 -2.92
C LYS A 427 -30.45 -15.30 -2.76
N ARG A 428 -30.63 -14.84 -1.53
CA ARG A 428 -31.02 -13.46 -1.20
C ARG A 428 -30.01 -12.45 -1.74
N TYR A 429 -28.72 -12.61 -1.43
CA TYR A 429 -27.68 -11.66 -1.86
C TYR A 429 -27.42 -11.75 -3.36
N THR A 430 -27.58 -12.93 -3.96
CA THR A 430 -27.55 -13.09 -5.41
C THR A 430 -28.68 -12.28 -6.07
N GLN A 431 -29.90 -12.35 -5.56
CA GLN A 431 -31.04 -11.59 -6.09
C GLN A 431 -30.86 -10.08 -5.98
N LEU A 432 -30.29 -9.58 -4.85
CA LEU A 432 -29.95 -8.15 -4.71
C LEU A 432 -28.93 -7.72 -5.77
N ALA A 433 -27.88 -8.48 -5.96
CA ALA A 433 -26.87 -8.20 -6.98
C ALA A 433 -27.45 -8.23 -8.40
N ASP A 434 -28.31 -9.20 -8.71
CA ASP A 434 -28.95 -9.32 -10.03
C ASP A 434 -29.91 -8.15 -10.31
N LYS A 435 -30.68 -7.72 -9.30
CA LYS A 435 -31.57 -6.57 -9.40
C LYS A 435 -30.78 -5.29 -9.66
N LEU A 436 -29.69 -5.07 -8.91
CA LEU A 436 -28.81 -3.94 -9.11
C LEU A 436 -28.23 -3.95 -10.54
N LYS A 437 -27.70 -5.08 -10.98
CA LYS A 437 -27.14 -5.23 -12.34
C LYS A 437 -28.16 -4.89 -13.42
N ALA A 438 -29.39 -5.34 -13.27
CA ALA A 438 -30.46 -5.09 -14.24
C ALA A 438 -30.81 -3.59 -14.34
N ALA A 439 -30.75 -2.85 -13.24
CA ALA A 439 -31.07 -1.43 -13.18
C ALA A 439 -29.89 -0.52 -13.60
N TYR A 440 -28.65 -1.00 -13.51
CA TYR A 440 -27.43 -0.19 -13.57
C TYR A 440 -27.28 0.59 -14.89
N VAL A 441 -27.22 -0.10 -16.02
CA VAL A 441 -27.07 0.54 -17.33
C VAL A 441 -28.30 1.38 -17.71
N PRO A 442 -29.55 0.90 -17.56
CA PRO A 442 -30.73 1.69 -17.89
C PRO A 442 -30.82 3.02 -17.13
N THR A 443 -30.31 3.07 -15.88
CA THR A 443 -30.37 4.27 -15.04
C THR A 443 -29.23 5.24 -15.28
N LEU A 444 -28.03 4.75 -15.55
CA LEU A 444 -26.79 5.53 -15.53
C LEU A 444 -26.18 5.81 -16.91
N LEU A 445 -26.61 5.09 -17.96
CA LEU A 445 -26.12 5.35 -19.31
C LEU A 445 -26.64 6.71 -19.81
N ASN A 446 -25.72 7.60 -20.17
CA ASN A 446 -26.10 8.83 -20.83
C ASN A 446 -26.29 8.57 -22.33
N PRO A 447 -27.52 8.70 -22.87
CA PRO A 447 -27.80 8.42 -24.28
C PRO A 447 -27.11 9.39 -25.24
N GLU A 448 -26.78 10.62 -24.79
CA GLU A 448 -26.14 11.63 -25.63
C GLU A 448 -24.66 11.34 -25.84
N THR A 449 -23.98 10.88 -24.80
CA THR A 449 -22.53 10.62 -24.84
C THR A 449 -22.20 9.16 -25.14
N GLY A 450 -23.10 8.24 -24.77
CA GLY A 450 -22.98 6.81 -24.96
C GLY A 450 -22.07 6.09 -23.95
N TRP A 451 -21.68 6.75 -22.85
CA TRP A 451 -21.02 6.17 -21.68
C TRP A 451 -21.84 6.39 -20.41
N LEU A 452 -21.44 5.83 -19.28
CA LEU A 452 -22.12 5.98 -18.00
C LEU A 452 -21.80 7.34 -17.39
N ALA A 453 -22.83 8.03 -16.91
CA ALA A 453 -22.67 9.17 -16.03
C ALA A 453 -22.06 8.73 -14.69
N TRP A 454 -21.45 9.66 -13.95
CA TRP A 454 -20.90 9.37 -12.63
C TRP A 454 -22.00 9.11 -11.60
N TRP A 455 -23.02 9.98 -11.59
CA TRP A 455 -24.20 9.76 -10.75
C TRP A 455 -25.47 10.32 -11.38
N LYS A 456 -26.59 9.86 -10.87
CA LYS A 456 -27.90 10.41 -11.15
C LYS A 456 -28.46 11.01 -9.86
N SER A 457 -28.71 12.32 -9.86
CA SER A 457 -29.29 13.02 -8.72
C SER A 457 -30.79 12.73 -8.55
N ALA A 458 -31.37 13.11 -7.41
CA ALA A 458 -32.75 12.80 -7.07
C ALA A 458 -33.79 13.48 -7.98
N ASP A 459 -33.43 14.58 -8.64
CA ASP A 459 -34.27 15.23 -9.67
C ASP A 459 -34.20 14.56 -11.05
N GLY A 460 -33.40 13.47 -11.16
CA GLY A 460 -33.25 12.70 -12.39
C GLY A 460 -32.14 13.17 -13.32
N GLN A 461 -31.39 14.23 -12.99
CA GLN A 461 -30.28 14.70 -13.80
C GLN A 461 -29.12 13.73 -13.77
N LEU A 462 -28.52 13.47 -14.94
CA LEU A 462 -27.27 12.74 -15.08
C LEU A 462 -26.10 13.71 -14.98
N HIS A 463 -25.18 13.44 -14.05
CA HIS A 463 -23.93 14.18 -13.87
C HIS A 463 -22.81 13.41 -14.56
N ASP A 464 -22.44 13.87 -15.75
CA ASP A 464 -21.55 13.15 -16.67
C ASP A 464 -20.28 13.94 -16.91
N TYR A 465 -19.15 13.37 -16.45
CA TYR A 465 -17.82 13.97 -16.56
C TYR A 465 -16.88 13.12 -17.42
N ALA A 466 -17.44 12.24 -18.28
CA ALA A 466 -16.65 11.31 -19.09
C ALA A 466 -15.61 10.56 -18.24
N ALA A 467 -16.07 9.82 -17.23
CA ALA A 467 -15.22 9.24 -16.18
C ALA A 467 -14.62 7.88 -16.57
N PRO A 468 -13.33 7.78 -16.95
CA PRO A 468 -12.69 6.50 -17.27
C PRO A 468 -12.72 5.50 -16.11
N THR A 469 -12.52 5.98 -14.88
CA THR A 469 -12.52 5.14 -13.67
C THR A 469 -13.85 4.47 -13.42
N VAL A 470 -14.95 5.25 -13.43
CA VAL A 470 -16.30 4.75 -13.16
C VAL A 470 -16.77 3.77 -14.23
N ASN A 471 -16.59 4.16 -15.48
CA ASN A 471 -16.92 3.30 -16.62
C ASN A 471 -16.04 2.04 -16.63
N GLY A 472 -14.75 2.19 -16.33
CA GLY A 472 -13.82 1.08 -16.23
C GLY A 472 -14.28 0.06 -15.19
N LEU A 473 -14.59 0.51 -13.98
CA LEU A 473 -15.06 -0.35 -12.89
C LEU A 473 -16.33 -1.12 -13.25
N ALA A 474 -17.30 -0.44 -13.84
CA ALA A 474 -18.57 -1.07 -14.26
C ALA A 474 -18.36 -2.15 -15.33
N ILE A 475 -17.47 -1.91 -16.28
CA ILE A 475 -17.12 -2.87 -17.33
C ILE A 475 -16.30 -4.04 -16.74
N GLU A 476 -15.31 -3.74 -15.91
CA GLU A 476 -14.48 -4.72 -15.21
C GLU A 476 -15.32 -5.73 -14.43
N TYR A 477 -16.35 -5.26 -13.72
CA TYR A 477 -17.23 -6.11 -12.92
C TYR A 477 -18.39 -6.74 -13.71
N GLY A 478 -18.48 -6.49 -15.02
CA GLY A 478 -19.49 -7.09 -15.89
C GLY A 478 -20.89 -6.55 -15.65
N LEU A 479 -21.04 -5.33 -15.13
CA LEU A 479 -22.30 -4.60 -15.06
C LEU A 479 -22.75 -4.11 -16.43
N VAL A 480 -21.77 -3.86 -17.31
CA VAL A 480 -21.98 -3.45 -18.70
C VAL A 480 -21.76 -4.65 -19.62
N PRO A 481 -22.65 -4.95 -20.57
CA PRO A 481 -22.41 -5.99 -21.56
C PRO A 481 -21.12 -5.75 -22.34
N GLN A 482 -20.37 -6.82 -22.68
CA GLN A 482 -19.02 -6.75 -23.24
C GLN A 482 -18.92 -5.87 -24.49
N GLU A 483 -19.88 -5.99 -25.42
CA GLU A 483 -19.90 -5.19 -26.65
C GLU A 483 -20.09 -3.70 -26.35
N ARG A 484 -21.05 -3.38 -25.49
CA ARG A 484 -21.25 -2.01 -25.02
C ARG A 484 -20.01 -1.48 -24.29
N GLY A 485 -19.34 -2.32 -23.53
CA GLY A 485 -18.08 -1.97 -22.86
C GLY A 485 -17.00 -1.55 -23.86
N ARG A 486 -16.84 -2.25 -24.98
CA ARG A 486 -15.91 -1.87 -26.06
C ARG A 486 -16.25 -0.50 -26.66
N GLU A 487 -17.54 -0.24 -26.93
CA GLU A 487 -18.00 1.04 -27.44
C GLU A 487 -17.69 2.19 -26.46
N ILE A 488 -18.00 2.00 -25.18
CA ILE A 488 -17.72 3.00 -24.12
C ILE A 488 -16.22 3.30 -24.06
N LEU A 489 -15.37 2.27 -23.99
CA LEU A 489 -13.92 2.44 -23.92
C LEU A 489 -13.36 3.15 -25.16
N ALA A 490 -13.88 2.84 -26.36
CA ALA A 490 -13.49 3.53 -27.59
C ALA A 490 -13.85 5.02 -27.55
N ARG A 491 -15.06 5.36 -27.09
CA ARG A 491 -15.52 6.74 -26.94
C ARG A 491 -14.71 7.52 -25.91
N LEU A 492 -14.37 6.91 -24.78
CA LEU A 492 -13.53 7.53 -23.75
C LEU A 492 -12.11 7.78 -24.26
N ARG A 493 -11.51 6.85 -25.02
CA ARG A 493 -10.22 7.08 -25.67
C ARG A 493 -10.26 8.27 -26.63
N ALA A 494 -11.29 8.31 -27.48
CA ALA A 494 -11.49 9.45 -28.39
C ALA A 494 -11.67 10.78 -27.62
N LYS A 495 -12.36 10.74 -26.48
CA LYS A 495 -12.49 11.92 -25.61
C LYS A 495 -11.15 12.34 -25.00
N MET A 496 -10.29 11.41 -24.58
CA MET A 496 -8.93 11.71 -24.10
C MET A 496 -8.11 12.43 -25.19
N GLU A 497 -8.15 11.92 -26.40
CA GLU A 497 -7.49 12.56 -27.56
C GLU A 497 -8.05 13.97 -27.80
N ALA A 498 -9.38 14.13 -27.77
CA ALA A 498 -10.04 15.42 -28.00
C ALA A 498 -9.72 16.48 -26.95
N VAL A 499 -9.47 16.09 -25.68
CA VAL A 499 -9.02 17.00 -24.62
C VAL A 499 -7.50 17.17 -24.57
N GLY A 500 -6.77 16.53 -25.48
CA GLY A 500 -5.31 16.65 -25.59
C GLY A 500 -4.51 15.93 -24.51
N PHE A 501 -5.10 14.95 -23.81
CA PHE A 501 -4.37 14.18 -22.82
C PHE A 501 -3.44 13.16 -23.47
N THR A 502 -2.13 13.28 -23.21
CA THR A 502 -1.08 12.44 -23.81
C THR A 502 -0.13 11.82 -22.80
N ARG A 503 -0.23 12.18 -21.52
CA ARG A 503 0.68 11.77 -20.45
C ARG A 503 0.28 10.41 -19.84
N PHE A 504 0.22 9.38 -20.69
CA PHE A 504 -0.11 8.01 -20.25
C PHE A 504 0.91 7.41 -19.27
N ASP A 505 2.09 7.99 -19.17
CA ASP A 505 3.07 7.65 -18.13
C ASP A 505 2.61 8.03 -16.72
N LEU A 506 1.67 8.97 -16.59
CA LEU A 506 1.02 9.33 -15.32
C LEU A 506 -0.18 8.42 -15.01
N GLY A 507 -0.74 7.78 -16.01
CA GLY A 507 -1.99 7.01 -15.92
C GLY A 507 -3.11 7.61 -16.76
N VAL A 508 -4.33 7.60 -16.24
CA VAL A 508 -5.51 8.13 -16.90
C VAL A 508 -6.25 9.05 -15.91
N PRO A 509 -6.67 10.25 -16.34
CA PRO A 509 -7.48 11.12 -15.49
C PRO A 509 -8.78 10.43 -15.06
N PRO A 510 -9.24 10.61 -13.84
CA PRO A 510 -10.49 10.02 -13.37
C PRO A 510 -11.72 10.57 -14.10
N MET A 511 -11.61 11.74 -14.69
CA MET A 511 -12.63 12.40 -15.51
C MET A 511 -12.00 13.26 -16.61
N LEU A 512 -12.73 13.48 -17.69
CA LEU A 512 -12.26 14.18 -18.89
C LEU A 512 -13.06 15.46 -19.20
N VAL A 513 -13.93 15.86 -18.28
CA VAL A 513 -14.73 17.08 -18.33
C VAL A 513 -14.62 17.77 -16.99
N PRO A 514 -14.42 19.11 -16.95
CA PRO A 514 -14.36 19.85 -15.69
C PRO A 514 -15.65 19.70 -14.87
N VAL A 515 -15.48 19.49 -13.56
CA VAL A 515 -16.58 19.45 -12.62
C VAL A 515 -16.87 20.90 -12.18
N PRO A 516 -18.12 21.40 -12.35
CA PRO A 516 -18.49 22.76 -11.96
C PRO A 516 -18.65 22.89 -10.44
N ARG A 517 -18.61 24.13 -9.94
CA ARG A 517 -18.76 24.42 -8.51
C ARG A 517 -20.03 23.86 -7.90
N ALA A 518 -21.12 23.80 -8.67
CA ALA A 518 -22.40 23.24 -8.20
C ALA A 518 -22.30 21.76 -7.79
N ASP A 519 -21.37 21.02 -8.41
CA ASP A 519 -21.12 19.60 -8.15
C ASP A 519 -19.91 19.35 -7.22
N TYR A 520 -19.43 20.40 -6.60
CA TYR A 520 -18.42 20.35 -5.53
C TYR A 520 -19.06 20.66 -4.19
N ILE A 521 -18.83 19.80 -3.21
CA ILE A 521 -19.29 20.03 -1.82
C ILE A 521 -18.58 21.24 -1.26
N GLN A 522 -17.26 21.23 -1.37
CA GLN A 522 -16.38 22.36 -1.06
C GLN A 522 -15.08 22.20 -1.86
N PRO A 523 -14.45 23.31 -2.27
CA PRO A 523 -13.10 23.25 -2.81
C PRO A 523 -12.18 22.69 -1.74
N HIS A 524 -11.39 21.67 -2.12
CA HIS A 524 -10.56 20.97 -1.14
C HIS A 524 -9.49 21.89 -0.54
N GLY A 525 -9.19 21.67 0.75
CA GLY A 525 -8.21 22.46 1.51
C GLY A 525 -6.73 22.21 1.16
N CYS A 526 -6.41 21.45 0.12
CA CYS A 526 -5.04 21.14 -0.31
C CYS A 526 -4.30 22.31 -0.99
N GLY A 527 -4.84 23.53 -0.93
CA GLY A 527 -4.20 24.69 -1.56
C GLY A 527 -4.26 24.69 -3.09
N CYS A 528 -5.11 23.86 -3.68
CA CYS A 528 -5.27 23.81 -5.12
C CYS A 528 -5.71 25.15 -5.70
N PRO A 529 -5.19 25.55 -6.87
CA PRO A 529 -5.73 26.67 -7.64
C PRO A 529 -7.23 26.48 -7.89
N LYS A 530 -7.96 27.59 -8.01
CA LYS A 530 -9.41 27.56 -8.26
C LYS A 530 -9.70 28.06 -9.68
N GLN A 531 -10.72 27.48 -10.30
CA GLN A 531 -11.31 28.01 -11.51
C GLN A 531 -12.28 29.18 -11.21
N GLU A 532 -12.80 29.86 -12.23
CA GLU A 532 -13.61 31.06 -12.06
C GLU A 532 -14.85 30.88 -11.18
N ASP A 533 -15.47 29.72 -11.21
CA ASP A 533 -16.65 29.40 -10.39
C ASP A 533 -16.31 28.99 -8.95
N GLY A 534 -15.02 28.89 -8.60
CA GLY A 534 -14.52 28.55 -7.28
C GLY A 534 -14.35 27.06 -6.99
N ALA A 535 -14.62 26.16 -7.95
CA ALA A 535 -14.20 24.76 -7.86
C ALA A 535 -12.67 24.65 -8.01
N ASP A 536 -12.09 23.50 -7.64
CA ASP A 536 -10.69 23.24 -7.93
C ASP A 536 -10.45 23.29 -9.44
N THR A 537 -9.31 23.86 -9.86
CA THR A 537 -8.96 23.95 -11.28
C THR A 537 -8.93 22.54 -11.91
N PHE A 538 -9.43 22.42 -13.12
CA PHE A 538 -9.37 21.17 -13.88
C PHE A 538 -7.94 20.65 -14.00
N GLY A 539 -7.75 19.34 -13.78
CA GLY A 539 -6.45 18.72 -13.66
C GLY A 539 -5.88 18.70 -12.23
N GLN A 540 -6.64 19.19 -11.25
CA GLN A 540 -6.25 19.25 -9.84
C GLN A 540 -7.17 18.36 -8.99
N TYR A 541 -6.60 17.69 -7.98
CA TYR A 541 -7.30 16.87 -6.99
C TYR A 541 -8.53 16.11 -7.56
N MET A 542 -9.70 16.27 -6.97
CA MET A 542 -10.94 15.61 -7.42
C MET A 542 -11.55 16.21 -8.70
N ASN A 543 -10.93 17.21 -9.30
CA ASN A 543 -11.28 17.73 -10.62
C ASN A 543 -10.24 17.29 -11.66
N ALA A 544 -10.12 15.97 -11.85
CA ALA A 544 -9.22 15.30 -12.80
C ALA A 544 -7.73 15.23 -12.41
N GLY A 545 -7.34 15.45 -11.16
CA GLY A 545 -6.02 15.06 -10.67
C GLY A 545 -5.81 13.55 -10.82
N ILE A 546 -4.61 13.13 -11.21
CA ILE A 546 -4.33 11.74 -11.58
C ILE A 546 -3.79 11.00 -10.38
N THR A 547 -4.44 9.88 -10.00
CA THR A 547 -3.92 8.89 -9.06
C THR A 547 -3.70 7.55 -9.75
N ALA A 548 -2.65 6.84 -9.40
CA ALA A 548 -2.35 5.54 -10.03
C ALA A 548 -3.43 4.49 -9.77
N GLY A 549 -4.09 4.57 -8.61
CA GLY A 549 -5.10 3.61 -8.20
C GLY A 549 -6.31 3.55 -9.12
N HIS A 550 -6.73 4.69 -9.62
CA HIS A 550 -7.92 4.77 -10.46
C HIS A 550 -7.71 4.25 -11.88
N VAL A 551 -6.50 4.31 -12.36
CA VAL A 551 -6.13 3.80 -13.68
C VAL A 551 -6.40 2.30 -13.80
N LEU A 552 -6.25 1.54 -12.72
CA LEU A 552 -6.45 0.10 -12.74
C LEU A 552 -7.78 -0.30 -13.37
N HIS A 553 -8.87 0.36 -12.99
CA HIS A 553 -10.21 0.00 -13.47
C HIS A 553 -10.35 0.19 -14.98
N PHE A 554 -9.73 1.24 -15.52
CA PHE A 554 -9.72 1.46 -16.97
C PHE A 554 -8.89 0.40 -17.71
N LEU A 555 -7.72 0.01 -17.17
CA LEU A 555 -6.89 -1.06 -17.74
C LEU A 555 -7.61 -2.42 -17.65
N ALA A 556 -8.15 -2.74 -16.49
CA ALA A 556 -8.86 -3.99 -16.24
C ALA A 556 -10.10 -4.14 -17.12
N ALA A 557 -10.81 -3.04 -17.39
CA ALA A 557 -11.93 -3.03 -18.34
C ALA A 557 -11.51 -3.45 -19.74
N HIS A 558 -10.40 -2.92 -20.24
CA HIS A 558 -9.86 -3.34 -21.55
C HIS A 558 -9.51 -4.83 -21.59
N TYR A 559 -8.92 -5.35 -20.50
CA TYR A 559 -8.63 -6.77 -20.39
C TYR A 559 -9.90 -7.63 -20.34
N ALA A 560 -10.93 -7.14 -19.63
CA ALA A 560 -12.22 -7.83 -19.52
C ALA A 560 -12.97 -7.93 -20.85
N VAL A 561 -12.89 -6.90 -21.70
CA VAL A 561 -13.54 -6.92 -23.03
C VAL A 561 -12.68 -7.55 -24.13
N GLY A 562 -11.45 -8.00 -23.81
CA GLY A 562 -10.55 -8.66 -24.76
C GLY A 562 -9.81 -7.70 -25.69
N GLU A 563 -9.62 -6.44 -25.31
CA GLU A 563 -8.87 -5.42 -26.05
C GLU A 563 -7.61 -4.97 -25.27
N PRO A 564 -6.60 -5.82 -25.05
CA PRO A 564 -5.48 -5.49 -24.16
C PRO A 564 -4.55 -4.39 -24.72
N GLY A 565 -4.50 -4.17 -26.03
CA GLY A 565 -3.52 -3.27 -26.66
C GLY A 565 -3.50 -1.85 -26.09
N PRO A 566 -4.64 -1.12 -25.99
CA PRO A 566 -4.67 0.20 -25.39
C PRO A 566 -4.23 0.22 -23.93
N ALA A 567 -4.66 -0.76 -23.14
CA ALA A 567 -4.28 -0.88 -21.72
C ALA A 567 -2.78 -1.17 -21.57
N ASP A 568 -2.21 -2.08 -22.38
CA ASP A 568 -0.79 -2.41 -22.36
C ASP A 568 0.09 -1.20 -22.67
N LYS A 569 -0.34 -0.33 -23.59
CA LYS A 569 0.37 0.90 -23.91
C LYS A 569 0.47 1.83 -22.70
N ILE A 570 -0.63 2.01 -21.98
CA ILE A 570 -0.68 2.84 -20.76
C ILE A 570 0.16 2.19 -19.66
N LEU A 571 -0.08 0.91 -19.38
CA LEU A 571 0.63 0.18 -18.32
C LEU A 571 2.15 0.21 -18.51
N ARG A 572 2.65 -0.01 -19.72
CA ARG A 572 4.08 0.02 -20.01
C ARG A 572 4.66 1.41 -19.82
N ALA A 573 3.99 2.47 -20.26
CA ALA A 573 4.43 3.85 -20.04
C ALA A 573 4.54 4.19 -18.54
N MET A 574 3.54 3.76 -17.75
CA MET A 574 3.56 3.94 -16.30
C MET A 574 4.70 3.14 -15.65
N LEU A 575 4.93 1.89 -16.07
CA LEU A 575 6.01 1.06 -15.53
C LEU A 575 7.41 1.56 -15.92
N GLU A 576 7.56 2.14 -17.10
CA GLU A 576 8.81 2.81 -17.51
C GLU A 576 9.11 4.02 -16.60
N ARG A 577 8.11 4.83 -16.30
CA ARG A 577 8.22 5.93 -15.36
C ARG A 577 8.57 5.43 -13.96
N GLN A 578 7.89 4.40 -13.50
CA GLN A 578 8.20 3.71 -12.25
C GLN A 578 9.65 3.21 -12.21
N GLY A 579 10.12 2.63 -13.32
CA GLY A 579 11.50 2.15 -13.46
C GLY A 579 12.57 3.24 -13.32
N ARG A 580 12.23 4.50 -13.59
CA ARG A 580 13.10 5.65 -13.39
C ARG A 580 13.04 6.23 -11.97
N GLY A 581 12.19 5.69 -11.10
CA GLY A 581 11.94 6.24 -9.75
C GLY A 581 10.97 7.42 -9.72
N GLU A 582 10.31 7.70 -10.83
CA GLU A 582 9.35 8.80 -11.00
C GLU A 582 7.93 8.33 -10.75
N PHE A 583 7.65 7.80 -9.56
CA PHE A 583 6.30 7.43 -9.21
C PHE A 583 5.42 8.66 -9.04
N GLN A 584 4.14 8.50 -9.30
CA GLN A 584 3.13 9.42 -8.86
C GLN A 584 3.17 9.59 -7.34
N ASN A 585 3.21 8.47 -6.61
CA ASN A 585 3.44 8.42 -5.18
C ASN A 585 4.93 8.20 -4.86
N GLY A 586 5.81 8.63 -5.74
CA GLY A 586 7.25 8.46 -5.63
C GLY A 586 7.84 9.24 -4.46
N VAL A 587 8.90 8.69 -3.89
CA VAL A 587 9.65 9.34 -2.82
C VAL A 587 10.48 10.47 -3.39
N THR A 588 10.33 11.66 -2.85
CA THR A 588 11.14 12.84 -3.13
C THR A 588 11.63 13.47 -1.83
N ASP A 589 12.57 14.41 -1.90
CA ASP A 589 13.02 15.16 -0.73
C ASP A 589 11.85 15.91 -0.05
N SER A 590 10.89 16.38 -0.83
CA SER A 590 9.69 17.07 -0.32
C SER A 590 8.61 16.10 0.16
N TYR A 591 8.54 14.91 -0.45
CA TYR A 591 7.53 13.88 -0.19
C TYR A 591 8.19 12.52 0.04
N PRO A 592 8.89 12.33 1.18
CA PRO A 592 9.67 11.11 1.43
C PRO A 592 8.82 9.85 1.58
N ASN A 593 7.50 9.97 1.68
CA ASN A 593 6.56 8.86 1.76
C ASN A 593 5.62 8.79 0.56
N GLY A 594 5.97 9.49 -0.54
CA GLY A 594 5.15 9.57 -1.73
C GLY A 594 4.13 10.72 -1.68
N ILE A 595 3.37 10.87 -2.75
CA ILE A 595 2.38 11.93 -2.96
C ILE A 595 1.01 11.33 -3.27
N ASP A 596 -0.03 12.11 -3.08
CA ASP A 596 -1.42 11.70 -3.27
C ASP A 596 -1.79 11.65 -4.77
N TRP A 597 -1.54 12.73 -5.51
CA TRP A 597 -1.91 12.84 -6.92
C TRP A 597 -0.94 13.73 -7.71
N THR A 598 -1.05 13.70 -9.03
CA THR A 598 -0.33 14.59 -9.94
C THR A 598 -1.30 15.39 -10.80
N THR A 599 -0.85 16.56 -11.23
CA THR A 599 -1.49 17.31 -12.31
C THR A 599 -1.28 16.61 -13.66
N TRP A 600 -1.93 17.09 -14.73
CA TRP A 600 -1.78 16.52 -16.08
C TRP A 600 -0.39 16.73 -16.69
N ASP A 601 0.37 17.70 -16.22
CA ASP A 601 1.78 17.89 -16.58
C ASP A 601 2.76 17.13 -15.68
N GLY A 602 2.25 16.41 -14.67
CA GLY A 602 3.04 15.54 -13.82
C GLY A 602 3.59 16.19 -12.55
N GLN A 603 3.11 17.39 -12.19
CA GLN A 603 3.50 18.00 -10.93
C GLN A 603 2.87 17.27 -9.74
N PRO A 604 3.66 16.87 -8.75
CA PRO A 604 3.16 16.22 -7.55
C PRO A 604 2.38 17.20 -6.68
N SER A 605 1.30 16.73 -6.07
CA SER A 605 0.46 17.54 -5.18
C SER A 605 -0.34 16.67 -4.20
N GLY A 606 -1.07 17.31 -3.30
CA GLY A 606 -1.91 16.65 -2.30
C GLY A 606 -1.18 16.30 -1.02
N TYR A 607 -1.68 15.28 -0.34
CA TYR A 607 -1.10 14.80 0.90
C TYR A 607 0.07 13.86 0.64
N GLU A 608 1.03 13.89 1.55
CA GLU A 608 2.11 12.92 1.53
C GLU A 608 1.59 11.49 1.79
N GLY A 609 2.02 10.55 0.95
CA GLY A 609 1.97 9.13 1.30
C GLY A 609 0.66 8.41 1.08
N TYR A 610 -0.10 8.75 0.05
CA TYR A 610 -1.23 7.92 -0.38
C TYR A 610 -0.72 6.67 -1.13
N LEU A 611 -0.11 5.77 -0.38
CA LEU A 611 0.68 4.67 -0.92
C LEU A 611 -0.15 3.46 -1.37
N ALA A 612 -1.41 3.38 -0.94
CA ALA A 612 -2.32 2.31 -1.35
C ALA A 612 -2.48 2.19 -2.86
N ASP A 613 -2.27 3.27 -3.58
CA ASP A 613 -2.43 3.31 -5.02
C ASP A 613 -1.23 2.74 -5.80
N SER A 614 -0.03 2.77 -5.23
CA SER A 614 1.19 2.44 -5.97
C SER A 614 1.31 0.96 -6.34
N PHE A 615 0.69 0.04 -5.60
CA PHE A 615 0.67 -1.39 -5.93
C PHE A 615 -0.34 -1.77 -7.02
N ARG A 616 -1.19 -0.85 -7.46
CA ARG A 616 -2.23 -1.11 -8.47
C ARG A 616 -1.66 -1.53 -9.83
N PHE A 617 -0.43 -1.16 -10.13
CA PHE A 617 0.30 -1.69 -11.31
C PHE A 617 0.44 -3.20 -11.27
N LEU A 618 0.77 -3.73 -10.09
CA LEU A 618 0.92 -5.16 -9.89
C LEU A 618 -0.41 -5.89 -10.12
N GLN A 619 -1.51 -5.33 -9.63
CA GLN A 619 -2.85 -5.83 -9.88
C GLN A 619 -3.21 -5.77 -11.38
N ALA A 620 -2.84 -4.69 -12.08
CA ALA A 620 -3.07 -4.59 -13.52
C ALA A 620 -2.37 -5.70 -14.30
N VAL A 621 -1.13 -6.04 -13.92
CA VAL A 621 -0.40 -7.17 -14.52
C VAL A 621 -1.10 -8.50 -14.27
N LEU A 622 -1.63 -8.72 -13.07
CA LEU A 622 -2.42 -9.91 -12.75
C LEU A 622 -3.71 -9.98 -13.58
N LEU A 623 -4.47 -8.89 -13.62
CA LEU A 623 -5.77 -8.84 -14.31
C LEU A 623 -5.65 -8.88 -15.84
N ARG A 624 -4.48 -8.64 -16.39
CA ARG A 624 -4.17 -8.85 -17.80
C ARG A 624 -4.31 -10.33 -18.22
N GLU A 625 -3.99 -11.26 -17.34
CA GLU A 625 -4.15 -12.69 -17.60
C GLU A 625 -5.52 -13.20 -17.14
N ALA A 626 -6.30 -13.73 -18.07
CA ALA A 626 -7.69 -14.18 -17.84
C ALA A 626 -7.82 -15.09 -16.62
N ARG A 627 -6.91 -16.06 -16.43
CA ARG A 627 -6.98 -17.01 -15.31
C ARG A 627 -6.89 -16.37 -13.93
N PHE A 628 -6.13 -15.25 -13.78
CA PHE A 628 -6.07 -14.51 -12.53
C PHE A 628 -7.33 -13.67 -12.36
N ARG A 629 -7.75 -13.00 -13.41
CA ARG A 629 -8.98 -12.22 -13.43
C ARG A 629 -10.21 -13.08 -13.10
N ASP A 630 -10.33 -14.24 -13.76
CA ASP A 630 -11.47 -15.15 -13.57
C ASP A 630 -11.50 -15.72 -12.13
N ARG A 631 -10.36 -15.91 -11.51
CA ARG A 631 -10.28 -16.36 -10.11
C ARG A 631 -10.67 -15.26 -9.12
N LEU A 632 -10.14 -14.03 -9.28
CA LEU A 632 -10.45 -12.90 -8.40
C LEU A 632 -11.93 -12.51 -8.50
N TYR A 633 -12.47 -12.54 -9.73
CA TYR A 633 -13.86 -12.17 -10.00
C TYR A 633 -14.80 -13.37 -10.13
N ARG A 634 -14.41 -14.52 -9.60
CA ARG A 634 -15.26 -15.72 -9.59
C ARG A 634 -16.67 -15.45 -9.07
N PRO A 635 -16.88 -14.68 -7.98
CA PRO A 635 -18.22 -14.38 -7.49
C PRO A 635 -19.09 -13.62 -8.50
N LEU A 636 -18.47 -12.85 -9.40
CA LEU A 636 -19.18 -12.05 -10.41
C LEU A 636 -19.63 -12.87 -11.63
N ALA A 637 -19.02 -14.05 -11.85
CA ALA A 637 -19.29 -14.85 -13.06
C ALA A 637 -20.72 -15.43 -13.13
N GLY A 638 -21.47 -15.43 -12.00
CA GLY A 638 -22.75 -16.10 -11.92
C GLY A 638 -22.62 -17.65 -11.99
N GLU A 639 -23.70 -18.35 -11.75
CA GLU A 639 -23.77 -19.77 -12.09
C GLU A 639 -23.84 -19.87 -13.63
N ARG A 640 -22.82 -20.48 -14.24
CA ARG A 640 -22.83 -20.83 -15.67
C ARG A 640 -23.73 -22.02 -15.90
#